data_02feb1370c8922c085f5060177bf9d60
#
_entry.id   02feb1370c8922c085f5060177bf9d60
#
_cell.length_a   1.000
_cell.length_b   1.000
_cell.length_c   1.000
_cell.angle_alpha   90.00
_cell.angle_beta   90.00
_cell.angle_gamma   90.00
#
_symmetry.space_group_name_H-M   'P 1'
#
loop_
_entity.id
_entity.type
_entity.pdbx_description
1 polymer ?
#
loop_
_entity_poly.entity_id
_entity_poly.type
_entity_poly.pdbx_seq_one_letter_code
_entity_poly.pdbx_strand_id
1 'polypeptide(L)'
;MIWRLAHFTRVLAALTPWSASAADSSFSVQRGAATILENHCSACHGEDSQKGEVRFDQLGVMPLAERLALLNRMQEQTFLGQMPPKSRKSQPTATERKELLDWIGGELRVHNASTLEDKLRLPAYANYVDHDKLFSGEITDAPFTPARRWLVSPQIFAQRASDVFGPPGFGRPATLYGVTNPFVLPDASGVRYYDNESLDGGALLVMLTNADWMSQKQVLGARVKNGELKPEDLPNKQDRWVPKNYPAAFDAIVLKKSAPTDEEVTEAVRAQFASVLQRAPSEAEAVKYAKLTRDAIAIGGNSEGLRQMLLAVLLESEFLYRLEFGAGAPDPHGRKLLAPREGAYALSYALGDRSPDAKLLQAAEQGRLNTREDYHREVQRLLDDKTYYAGEIDPGLSGKNMRAHVTSHPRIVRFFRDFFGYPMATKVFKDPERGADIYQNPDRGTAGTPGFLVNEADRIVDHILQKDRDVFAALLGTDEFIVYYNREPAEGRAIIDDWKKIWAALKDTNWKTEPDKVISENLALLMANKTLQFPKNGPHQKREFLRHMYFFGDYFERGLTPFTTISTAHGYHYNHSPFYSLPPTPLRGRYGEVENPRFKGLDDTKFWDYPVEQPFKIENRKGILTHPAWLIAHSLNTETDPVRRGRWIREKLLAGRVPDIPITVDAKVPEDHHKTLRDRLEKITTAQQCIKCHQYMNPLGLPFEQFDDFGRFRTQEVLEHSENIVGNQNDLPVYKTLPVNPRGALDSTGVPSLDGEVADAFDLIDRLRKSPRVRQSIIRYAFRFFMGRNEMLSDSRTLMDADKAYVQSGGSFKAVVVSLLTSDSFLYRK
;
A
#
# COMPACT_ATOMS: atom_id res chain seq x y z
N MET A 1 -49.38 -0.84 -24.88
CA MET A 1 -50.57 -1.43 -24.29
C MET A 1 -50.66 -0.92 -22.85
N ILE A 2 -51.42 0.14 -22.71
CA ILE A 2 -51.70 0.93 -21.54
C ILE A 2 -52.64 0.11 -20.66
N TRP A 3 -52.40 0.07 -19.36
CA TRP A 3 -53.28 -0.17 -18.22
C TRP A 3 -52.59 -0.92 -17.08
N ARG A 4 -52.16 -0.15 -16.08
CA ARG A 4 -52.36 -0.26 -14.64
C ARG A 4 -51.28 0.55 -13.90
N LEU A 5 -51.45 1.84 -13.96
CA LEU A 5 -50.85 2.81 -13.02
C LEU A 5 -52.06 3.51 -12.32
N ALA A 6 -52.51 2.93 -11.28
CA ALA A 6 -53.39 3.59 -10.32
C ALA A 6 -53.56 2.67 -9.13
N HIS A 7 -52.71 2.88 -8.09
CA HIS A 7 -52.96 2.58 -6.67
C HIS A 7 -51.68 2.71 -5.82
N PHE A 8 -50.92 3.80 -6.04
CA PHE A 8 -49.84 4.17 -5.11
C PHE A 8 -49.85 5.68 -4.80
N THR A 9 -51.02 6.18 -4.44
CA THR A 9 -51.16 7.57 -3.98
C THR A 9 -52.18 7.63 -2.83
N ARG A 10 -51.76 7.18 -1.66
CA ARG A 10 -52.36 7.52 -0.35
C ARG A 10 -51.63 6.85 0.83
N VAL A 11 -50.32 7.11 0.98
CA VAL A 11 -49.64 7.02 2.30
C VAL A 11 -48.47 8.03 2.29
N LEU A 12 -48.80 9.26 2.08
CA LEU A 12 -47.87 10.38 2.26
C LEU A 12 -48.61 11.52 2.96
N ALA A 13 -49.07 11.25 4.16
CA ALA A 13 -49.58 12.29 5.04
C ALA A 13 -49.58 11.77 6.48
N ALA A 14 -48.40 11.81 7.11
CA ALA A 14 -48.19 11.92 8.56
C ALA A 14 -46.71 11.69 8.91
N LEU A 15 -45.80 12.43 8.26
CA LEU A 15 -44.49 12.74 8.83
C LEU A 15 -44.51 14.23 9.14
N THR A 16 -45.19 14.60 10.18
CA THR A 16 -44.88 15.83 10.89
C THR A 16 -43.44 15.72 11.35
N PRO A 17 -42.58 16.72 11.06
CA PRO A 17 -41.28 16.75 11.66
C PRO A 17 -41.49 16.84 13.18
N TRP A 18 -41.07 15.83 13.89
CA TRP A 18 -40.87 15.93 15.33
C TRP A 18 -39.68 16.89 15.50
N SER A 19 -40.00 18.19 15.52
CA SER A 19 -39.17 19.18 16.16
C SER A 19 -39.25 18.89 17.65
N ALA A 20 -38.48 17.90 18.11
CA ALA A 20 -38.02 17.88 19.47
C ALA A 20 -37.13 19.12 19.63
N SER A 21 -37.77 20.22 20.02
CA SER A 21 -37.11 21.30 20.73
C SER A 21 -36.60 20.68 22.02
N ALA A 22 -35.37 20.12 21.96
CA ALA A 22 -34.59 19.91 23.17
C ALA A 22 -34.45 21.30 23.78
N ALA A 23 -35.07 21.53 24.92
CA ALA A 23 -34.88 22.72 25.73
C ALA A 23 -33.35 22.86 25.88
N ASP A 24 -32.76 23.90 25.31
CA ASP A 24 -31.35 24.24 25.42
C ASP A 24 -31.09 24.43 26.94
N SER A 25 -30.47 23.40 27.55
CA SER A 25 -29.92 23.54 28.87
C SER A 25 -28.95 24.70 28.76
N SER A 26 -29.11 25.77 29.50
CA SER A 26 -28.33 26.99 29.40
C SER A 26 -26.86 26.66 29.37
N PHE A 27 -26.26 26.77 28.17
CA PHE A 27 -24.85 26.50 27.97
C PHE A 27 -24.04 27.49 28.81
N SER A 28 -23.14 27.00 29.61
CA SER A 28 -22.22 27.79 30.39
C SER A 28 -20.77 27.28 30.23
N VAL A 29 -19.86 28.17 29.98
CA VAL A 29 -18.44 27.83 29.95
C VAL A 29 -17.99 27.39 31.34
N GLN A 30 -17.37 26.22 31.45
CA GLN A 30 -16.83 25.70 32.70
C GLN A 30 -15.81 26.72 33.29
N ARG A 31 -15.82 26.93 34.60
CA ARG A 31 -15.07 27.99 35.30
C ARG A 31 -13.55 27.95 34.93
N GLY A 32 -12.93 26.78 34.91
CA GLY A 32 -11.49 26.64 34.50
C GLY A 32 -11.25 27.08 33.08
N ALA A 33 -12.05 26.61 32.13
CA ALA A 33 -11.98 27.01 30.72
C ALA A 33 -12.24 28.54 30.53
N ALA A 34 -13.20 29.10 31.27
CA ALA A 34 -13.48 30.54 31.23
C ALA A 34 -12.28 31.35 31.64
N THR A 35 -11.60 31.00 32.73
CA THR A 35 -10.38 31.68 33.20
C THR A 35 -9.26 31.60 32.16
N ILE A 36 -9.08 30.45 31.50
CA ILE A 36 -8.05 30.27 30.45
C ILE A 36 -8.36 31.14 29.24
N LEU A 37 -9.64 31.17 28.81
CA LEU A 37 -10.08 32.03 27.70
C LEU A 37 -9.88 33.50 28.00
N GLU A 38 -10.20 33.94 29.21
CA GLU A 38 -10.00 35.32 29.64
C GLU A 38 -8.52 35.71 29.63
N ASN A 39 -7.65 34.90 30.20
CA ASN A 39 -6.23 35.21 30.34
C ASN A 39 -5.44 35.18 29.01
N HIS A 40 -5.83 34.31 28.08
CA HIS A 40 -5.00 34.06 26.90
C HIS A 40 -5.67 34.37 25.55
N CYS A 41 -7.00 34.48 25.51
CA CYS A 41 -7.74 34.55 24.25
C CYS A 41 -8.56 35.83 24.07
N SER A 42 -9.22 36.32 25.13
CA SER A 42 -10.23 37.41 25.08
C SER A 42 -9.65 38.75 24.61
N ALA A 43 -8.37 39.03 24.88
CA ALA A 43 -7.70 40.22 24.37
C ALA A 43 -7.70 40.36 22.84
N CYS A 44 -7.94 39.28 22.11
CA CYS A 44 -8.01 39.30 20.64
C CYS A 44 -9.39 38.87 20.12
N HIS A 45 -10.16 38.15 20.93
CA HIS A 45 -11.41 37.51 20.54
C HIS A 45 -12.55 37.83 21.54
N GLY A 46 -12.65 39.08 21.98
CA GLY A 46 -13.66 39.62 22.91
C GLY A 46 -14.41 40.79 22.32
N GLU A 47 -15.01 41.58 23.20
CA GLU A 47 -15.84 42.73 22.81
C GLU A 47 -15.04 43.83 22.09
N ASP A 48 -13.86 44.13 22.61
CA ASP A 48 -12.98 45.19 22.07
C ASP A 48 -12.17 44.80 20.83
N SER A 49 -12.07 43.50 20.54
CA SER A 49 -11.26 42.99 19.44
C SER A 49 -11.82 41.69 18.89
N GLN A 50 -12.15 41.64 17.61
CA GLN A 50 -12.76 40.48 16.92
C GLN A 50 -11.84 39.91 15.83
N LYS A 51 -10.60 39.59 16.16
CA LYS A 51 -9.67 39.03 15.16
C LYS A 51 -10.17 37.72 14.61
N GLY A 52 -10.22 37.64 13.27
CA GLY A 52 -10.75 36.46 12.58
C GLY A 52 -12.25 36.21 12.77
N GLU A 53 -13.01 37.29 13.06
CA GLU A 53 -14.46 37.28 13.26
C GLU A 53 -14.89 36.31 14.40
N VAL A 54 -14.10 36.22 15.46
CA VAL A 54 -14.32 35.33 16.60
C VAL A 54 -14.56 36.11 17.87
N ARG A 55 -15.62 35.75 18.59
CA ARG A 55 -16.01 36.33 19.89
C ARG A 55 -16.30 35.22 20.87
N PHE A 56 -15.49 35.09 21.92
CA PHE A 56 -15.70 34.05 22.96
C PHE A 56 -16.71 34.47 24.04
N ASP A 57 -16.87 35.75 24.24
CA ASP A 57 -17.85 36.31 25.15
C ASP A 57 -19.29 36.01 24.74
N GLN A 58 -19.54 35.67 23.49
CA GLN A 58 -20.87 35.32 22.96
C GLN A 58 -21.19 33.82 22.98
N LEU A 59 -20.25 32.97 23.39
CA LEU A 59 -20.45 31.51 23.40
C LEU A 59 -21.73 31.07 24.08
N GLY A 60 -22.14 31.75 25.19
CA GLY A 60 -23.32 31.40 25.96
C GLY A 60 -24.64 31.70 25.26
N VAL A 61 -24.65 32.66 24.33
CA VAL A 61 -25.88 33.14 23.64
C VAL A 61 -25.95 32.73 22.19
N MET A 62 -24.87 32.11 21.65
CA MET A 62 -24.80 31.62 20.25
C MET A 62 -25.80 30.50 19.98
N PRO A 63 -26.43 30.48 18.79
CA PRO A 63 -27.14 29.30 18.32
C PRO A 63 -26.23 28.05 18.32
N LEU A 64 -26.82 26.88 18.64
CA LEU A 64 -26.06 25.65 18.79
C LEU A 64 -25.12 25.34 17.60
N ALA A 65 -25.61 25.46 16.35
CA ALA A 65 -24.81 25.19 15.16
C ALA A 65 -23.59 26.11 15.05
N GLU A 66 -23.75 27.40 15.32
CA GLU A 66 -22.66 28.38 15.29
C GLU A 66 -21.64 28.13 16.43
N ARG A 67 -22.15 27.81 17.63
CA ARG A 67 -21.36 27.46 18.80
C ARG A 67 -20.51 26.23 18.52
N LEU A 68 -21.06 25.15 17.97
CA LEU A 68 -20.33 23.93 17.61
C LEU A 68 -19.27 24.21 16.55
N ALA A 69 -19.58 25.02 15.54
CA ALA A 69 -18.61 25.42 14.52
C ALA A 69 -17.45 26.22 15.13
N LEU A 70 -17.72 27.14 16.06
CA LEU A 70 -16.70 27.91 16.77
C LEU A 70 -15.87 27.01 17.69
N LEU A 71 -16.47 26.13 18.46
CA LEU A 71 -15.77 25.18 19.34
C LEU A 71 -14.85 24.26 18.55
N ASN A 72 -15.25 23.78 17.37
CA ASN A 72 -14.37 22.99 16.49
C ASN A 72 -13.15 23.79 16.02
N ARG A 73 -13.34 25.03 15.60
CA ARG A 73 -12.22 25.95 15.23
C ARG A 73 -11.29 26.17 16.43
N MET A 74 -11.82 26.40 17.60
CA MET A 74 -11.04 26.58 18.84
C MET A 74 -10.25 25.30 19.17
N GLN A 75 -10.88 24.12 19.10
CA GLN A 75 -10.26 22.85 19.37
C GLN A 75 -9.06 22.63 18.44
N GLU A 76 -9.27 22.76 17.13
CA GLU A 76 -8.22 22.54 16.15
C GLU A 76 -7.03 23.52 16.31
N GLN A 77 -7.30 24.83 16.45
CA GLN A 77 -6.25 25.84 16.61
C GLN A 77 -5.47 25.69 17.91
N THR A 78 -6.13 25.32 19.01
CA THR A 78 -5.50 25.07 20.31
C THR A 78 -4.68 23.78 20.26
N PHE A 79 -5.22 22.72 19.69
CA PHE A 79 -4.55 21.42 19.53
C PHE A 79 -3.26 21.55 18.69
N LEU A 80 -3.35 22.30 17.60
CA LEU A 80 -2.21 22.54 16.70
C LEU A 80 -1.19 23.54 17.26
N GLY A 81 -1.46 24.16 18.42
CA GLY A 81 -0.60 25.18 19.01
C GLY A 81 -0.48 26.45 18.17
N GLN A 82 -1.47 26.74 17.32
CA GLN A 82 -1.50 27.93 16.48
C GLN A 82 -2.11 29.14 17.20
N MET A 83 -2.93 28.86 18.24
CA MET A 83 -3.50 29.90 19.10
C MET A 83 -3.18 29.61 20.57
N PRO A 84 -2.82 30.68 21.32
CA PRO A 84 -2.44 32.02 20.89
C PRO A 84 -1.20 32.00 19.97
N PRO A 85 -1.06 32.99 19.07
CA PRO A 85 0.13 33.08 18.21
C PRO A 85 1.43 33.08 19.03
N LYS A 86 2.47 32.40 18.54
CA LYS A 86 3.76 32.28 19.24
C LYS A 86 4.42 33.65 19.62
N SER A 87 4.06 34.70 18.89
CA SER A 87 4.53 36.07 19.17
C SER A 87 3.90 36.70 20.41
N ARG A 88 2.84 36.11 20.97
CA ARG A 88 2.20 36.65 22.18
C ARG A 88 2.96 36.23 23.43
N LYS A 89 3.14 37.19 24.36
CA LYS A 89 3.82 36.95 25.65
C LYS A 89 3.05 36.05 26.57
N SER A 90 1.69 36.14 26.59
CA SER A 90 0.83 35.25 27.35
C SER A 90 0.55 34.01 26.55
N GLN A 91 1.08 32.89 27.00
CA GLN A 91 0.81 31.55 26.44
C GLN A 91 0.22 30.67 27.55
N PRO A 92 -0.81 29.84 27.23
CA PRO A 92 -1.31 28.87 28.19
C PRO A 92 -0.24 27.80 28.46
N THR A 93 -0.13 27.39 29.69
CA THR A 93 0.70 26.25 30.11
C THR A 93 0.19 24.96 29.44
N ALA A 94 1.00 23.90 29.47
CA ALA A 94 0.61 22.59 28.95
C ALA A 94 -0.67 22.07 29.65
N THR A 95 -0.79 22.29 30.96
CA THR A 95 -1.96 21.91 31.77
C THR A 95 -3.20 22.69 31.38
N GLU A 96 -3.10 24.02 31.28
CA GLU A 96 -4.21 24.87 30.85
C GLU A 96 -4.65 24.54 29.42
N ARG A 97 -3.73 24.28 28.52
CA ARG A 97 -4.04 23.87 27.15
C ARG A 97 -4.78 22.52 27.12
N LYS A 98 -4.36 21.57 27.95
CA LYS A 98 -5.04 20.29 28.08
C LYS A 98 -6.45 20.48 28.65
N GLU A 99 -6.61 21.22 29.73
CA GLU A 99 -7.91 21.51 30.37
C GLU A 99 -8.89 22.16 29.38
N LEU A 100 -8.41 23.13 28.58
CA LEU A 100 -9.21 23.77 27.54
C LEU A 100 -9.65 22.78 26.46
N LEU A 101 -8.74 21.93 25.98
CA LEU A 101 -9.04 20.92 24.99
C LEU A 101 -10.00 19.83 25.49
N ASP A 102 -9.82 19.40 26.75
CA ASP A 102 -10.70 18.41 27.38
C ASP A 102 -12.12 18.95 27.54
N TRP A 103 -12.26 20.23 27.97
CA TRP A 103 -13.55 20.89 28.03
C TRP A 103 -14.20 21.01 26.65
N ILE A 104 -13.51 21.56 25.65
CA ILE A 104 -14.05 21.73 24.29
C ILE A 104 -14.45 20.36 23.72
N GLY A 105 -13.57 19.36 23.85
CA GLY A 105 -13.82 18.00 23.37
C GLY A 105 -15.02 17.36 24.07
N GLY A 106 -15.20 17.60 25.38
CA GLY A 106 -16.37 17.19 26.14
C GLY A 106 -17.67 17.77 25.58
N GLU A 107 -17.71 19.08 25.35
CA GLU A 107 -18.87 19.76 24.78
C GLU A 107 -19.22 19.26 23.38
N LEU A 108 -18.21 19.11 22.51
CA LEU A 108 -18.42 18.61 21.15
C LEU A 108 -18.92 17.15 21.13
N ARG A 109 -18.43 16.29 22.03
CA ARG A 109 -18.83 14.88 22.11
C ARG A 109 -20.29 14.72 22.53
N VAL A 110 -20.83 15.58 23.41
CA VAL A 110 -22.24 15.55 23.78
C VAL A 110 -23.13 15.64 22.54
N HIS A 111 -22.70 16.37 21.52
CA HIS A 111 -23.42 16.57 20.27
C HIS A 111 -22.92 15.70 19.11
N ASN A 112 -21.97 14.76 19.35
CA ASN A 112 -21.28 13.97 18.33
C ASN A 112 -20.72 14.85 17.17
N ALA A 113 -20.09 15.97 17.51
CA ALA A 113 -19.75 17.05 16.59
C ALA A 113 -18.25 17.38 16.52
N SER A 114 -17.36 16.56 17.09
CA SER A 114 -15.91 16.84 17.07
C SER A 114 -15.28 16.47 15.74
N THR A 115 -15.09 17.46 14.87
CA THR A 115 -14.42 17.28 13.58
C THR A 115 -12.93 16.96 13.72
N LEU A 116 -12.26 17.43 14.77
CA LEU A 116 -10.85 17.10 15.00
C LEU A 116 -10.67 15.63 15.37
N GLU A 117 -11.54 15.07 16.22
CA GLU A 117 -11.47 13.65 16.58
C GLU A 117 -11.69 12.77 15.35
N ASP A 118 -12.62 13.12 14.47
CA ASP A 118 -12.85 12.44 13.22
C ASP A 118 -11.64 12.56 12.29
N LYS A 119 -11.06 13.76 12.15
CA LYS A 119 -9.82 13.97 11.37
C LYS A 119 -8.66 13.12 11.89
N LEU A 120 -8.44 13.09 13.21
CA LEU A 120 -7.33 12.33 13.81
C LEU A 120 -7.43 10.81 13.57
N ARG A 121 -8.59 10.30 13.25
CA ARG A 121 -8.78 8.91 12.83
C ARG A 121 -8.34 8.67 11.39
N LEU A 122 -8.30 9.71 10.55
CA LEU A 122 -7.94 9.59 9.14
C LEU A 122 -6.42 9.62 8.94
N PRO A 123 -5.88 8.78 8.02
CA PRO A 123 -4.44 8.73 7.72
C PRO A 123 -3.83 10.07 7.34
N ALA A 124 -4.56 10.88 6.59
CA ALA A 124 -4.10 12.16 6.10
C ALA A 124 -3.75 13.16 7.22
N TYR A 125 -4.38 13.00 8.38
CA TYR A 125 -4.22 13.91 9.53
C TYR A 125 -3.37 13.33 10.66
N ALA A 126 -2.74 12.18 10.47
CA ALA A 126 -1.95 11.53 11.50
C ALA A 126 -0.78 12.42 12.00
N ASN A 127 -0.20 13.24 11.14
CA ASN A 127 0.87 14.17 11.53
C ASN A 127 0.36 15.39 12.33
N TYR A 128 -0.93 15.47 12.61
CA TYR A 128 -1.46 16.46 13.55
C TYR A 128 -1.03 16.17 14.99
N VAL A 129 -0.76 14.90 15.31
CA VAL A 129 -0.15 14.52 16.59
C VAL A 129 1.29 15.01 16.60
N ASP A 130 1.62 15.83 17.59
CA ASP A 130 2.91 16.54 17.69
C ASP A 130 4.08 15.55 17.77
N HIS A 131 4.97 15.63 16.79
CA HIS A 131 6.12 14.73 16.67
C HIS A 131 7.11 14.91 17.84
N ASP A 132 7.39 16.15 18.20
CA ASP A 132 8.40 16.44 19.21
C ASP A 132 7.92 15.97 20.59
N LYS A 133 6.63 16.13 20.89
CA LYS A 133 6.03 15.57 22.10
C LYS A 133 6.07 14.04 22.15
N LEU A 134 5.84 13.37 21.01
CA LEU A 134 5.89 11.91 20.96
C LEU A 134 7.27 11.34 21.28
N PHE A 135 8.34 12.10 21.03
CA PHE A 135 9.71 11.67 21.27
C PHE A 135 10.44 12.45 22.37
N SER A 136 9.73 13.30 23.12
CA SER A 136 10.31 14.10 24.20
C SER A 136 10.62 13.30 25.47
N GLY A 137 9.95 12.18 25.68
CA GLY A 137 9.99 11.44 26.96
C GLY A 137 9.11 12.04 28.08
N GLU A 138 8.40 13.14 27.80
CA GLU A 138 7.55 13.83 28.81
C GLU A 138 6.19 13.14 29.01
N ILE A 139 5.75 12.35 28.05
CA ILE A 139 4.47 11.65 28.10
C ILE A 139 4.62 10.37 28.96
N THR A 140 3.91 10.35 30.07
CA THR A 140 3.93 9.23 31.03
C THR A 140 2.69 8.34 30.96
N ASP A 141 1.71 8.69 30.13
CA ASP A 141 0.49 7.92 29.94
C ASP A 141 0.81 6.49 29.49
N ALA A 142 0.13 5.51 30.08
CA ALA A 142 0.30 4.12 29.72
C ALA A 142 -0.25 3.87 28.30
N PRO A 143 0.54 3.32 27.36
CA PRO A 143 0.11 3.08 25.99
C PRO A 143 -1.03 2.04 25.91
N PHE A 144 -1.92 2.23 24.95
CA PHE A 144 -3.01 1.30 24.65
C PHE A 144 -3.54 1.53 23.24
N THR A 145 -4.31 0.57 22.71
CA THR A 145 -5.21 0.78 21.57
C THR A 145 -6.65 0.84 22.08
N PRO A 146 -7.51 1.75 21.61
CA PRO A 146 -8.91 1.74 21.92
C PRO A 146 -9.54 0.36 21.64
N ALA A 147 -10.40 -0.11 22.53
CA ALA A 147 -11.17 -1.32 22.28
C ALA A 147 -12.01 -1.13 21.01
N ARG A 148 -11.96 -2.07 20.07
CA ARG A 148 -12.50 -1.84 18.72
C ARG A 148 -13.13 -3.06 18.09
N ARG A 149 -14.14 -2.81 17.29
CA ARG A 149 -14.71 -3.70 16.30
C ARG A 149 -14.59 -2.99 14.95
N TRP A 150 -13.76 -3.48 14.07
CA TRP A 150 -13.47 -2.86 12.78
C TRP A 150 -13.51 -3.87 11.63
N LEU A 151 -13.98 -3.43 10.48
CA LEU A 151 -14.09 -4.28 9.31
C LEU A 151 -12.72 -4.85 8.92
N VAL A 152 -12.71 -6.13 8.52
CA VAL A 152 -11.48 -6.75 8.02
C VAL A 152 -11.04 -6.08 6.71
N SER A 153 -9.75 -6.16 6.42
CA SER A 153 -9.21 -5.61 5.17
C SER A 153 -9.70 -6.38 3.94
N PRO A 154 -9.72 -5.76 2.73
CA PRO A 154 -10.01 -6.48 1.50
C PRO A 154 -9.18 -7.74 1.32
N GLN A 155 -7.89 -7.71 1.70
CA GLN A 155 -7.00 -8.85 1.60
C GLN A 155 -7.38 -9.95 2.59
N ILE A 156 -7.64 -9.57 3.85
CA ILE A 156 -8.11 -10.50 4.87
C ILE A 156 -9.44 -11.12 4.44
N PHE A 157 -10.38 -10.31 3.93
CA PHE A 157 -11.67 -10.81 3.46
C PHE A 157 -11.49 -11.81 2.31
N ALA A 158 -10.71 -11.48 1.29
CA ALA A 158 -10.45 -12.37 0.16
C ALA A 158 -9.80 -13.68 0.62
N GLN A 159 -8.85 -13.61 1.55
CA GLN A 159 -8.20 -14.80 2.11
C GLN A 159 -9.20 -15.64 2.92
N ARG A 160 -10.00 -15.04 3.80
CA ARG A 160 -11.02 -15.74 4.59
C ARG A 160 -12.06 -16.42 3.71
N ALA A 161 -12.55 -15.74 2.68
CA ALA A 161 -13.47 -16.33 1.70
C ALA A 161 -12.83 -17.54 1.00
N SER A 162 -11.54 -17.45 0.66
CA SER A 162 -10.80 -18.57 0.09
C SER A 162 -10.64 -19.74 1.07
N ASP A 163 -10.36 -19.47 2.33
CA ASP A 163 -10.11 -20.46 3.37
C ASP A 163 -11.35 -21.33 3.67
N VAL A 164 -12.56 -20.79 3.48
CA VAL A 164 -13.82 -21.54 3.60
C VAL A 164 -13.84 -22.79 2.71
N PHE A 165 -13.15 -22.76 1.58
CA PHE A 165 -13.05 -23.88 0.62
C PHE A 165 -11.74 -24.69 0.74
N GLY A 166 -10.98 -24.46 1.80
CA GLY A 166 -9.69 -25.09 2.05
C GLY A 166 -8.53 -24.45 1.24
N PRO A 167 -7.29 -24.92 1.43
CA PRO A 167 -6.13 -24.34 0.78
C PRO A 167 -6.25 -24.41 -0.74
N PRO A 168 -5.75 -23.40 -1.49
CA PRO A 168 -5.80 -23.41 -2.95
C PRO A 168 -5.00 -24.59 -3.50
N GLY A 169 -5.70 -25.50 -4.18
CA GLY A 169 -5.07 -26.59 -4.94
C GLY A 169 -4.60 -26.10 -6.32
N PHE A 170 -3.84 -26.97 -7.00
CA PHE A 170 -3.41 -26.71 -8.37
C PHE A 170 -4.63 -26.39 -9.26
N GLY A 171 -4.60 -25.25 -9.93
CA GLY A 171 -5.65 -24.79 -10.83
C GLY A 171 -6.81 -24.00 -10.19
N ARG A 172 -6.79 -23.75 -8.87
CA ARG A 172 -7.75 -22.85 -8.23
C ARG A 172 -7.18 -21.42 -8.23
N PRO A 173 -7.92 -20.41 -8.75
CA PRO A 173 -7.46 -19.04 -8.73
C PRO A 173 -7.33 -18.53 -7.28
N ALA A 174 -6.38 -17.62 -7.03
CA ALA A 174 -6.17 -17.00 -5.73
C ALA A 174 -7.39 -16.20 -5.24
N THR A 175 -8.16 -15.63 -6.17
CA THR A 175 -9.44 -14.96 -5.90
C THR A 175 -10.58 -15.85 -6.35
N LEU A 176 -11.60 -16.02 -5.48
CA LEU A 176 -12.80 -16.76 -5.83
C LEU A 176 -13.65 -15.95 -6.82
N TYR A 177 -13.87 -16.52 -7.99
CA TYR A 177 -14.82 -15.94 -8.93
C TYR A 177 -16.24 -15.94 -8.33
N GLY A 178 -16.92 -14.81 -8.45
CA GLY A 178 -18.27 -14.64 -7.90
C GLY A 178 -18.30 -14.01 -6.50
N VAL A 179 -17.16 -13.92 -5.82
CA VAL A 179 -17.04 -13.16 -4.56
C VAL A 179 -16.56 -11.75 -4.87
N THR A 180 -17.36 -10.76 -4.53
CA THR A 180 -17.00 -9.34 -4.66
C THR A 180 -16.50 -8.82 -3.34
N ASN A 181 -15.37 -8.11 -3.35
CA ASN A 181 -14.85 -7.48 -2.14
C ASN A 181 -15.73 -6.28 -1.77
N PRO A 182 -16.41 -6.29 -0.60
CA PRO A 182 -17.28 -5.19 -0.19
C PRO A 182 -16.51 -3.98 0.35
N PHE A 183 -15.23 -4.13 0.62
CA PHE A 183 -14.41 -3.14 1.31
C PHE A 183 -13.46 -2.48 0.32
N VAL A 184 -13.93 -1.43 -0.34
CA VAL A 184 -13.10 -0.62 -1.23
C VAL A 184 -12.41 0.45 -0.41
N LEU A 185 -11.09 0.58 -0.61
CA LEU A 185 -10.30 1.58 0.06
C LEU A 185 -9.77 2.60 -0.92
N PRO A 186 -9.61 3.84 -0.49
CA PRO A 186 -8.87 4.83 -1.27
C PRO A 186 -7.45 4.33 -1.52
N ASP A 187 -7.03 4.32 -2.78
CA ASP A 187 -5.68 3.89 -3.21
C ASP A 187 -4.54 4.69 -2.55
N ALA A 188 -4.85 5.88 -2.05
CA ALA A 188 -3.90 6.80 -1.43
C ALA A 188 -3.78 6.66 0.09
N SER A 189 -4.52 5.74 0.70
CA SER A 189 -4.47 5.57 2.14
C SER A 189 -3.25 4.77 2.56
N GLY A 190 -2.04 5.21 2.50
CA GLY A 190 -0.84 4.45 2.90
C GLY A 190 -0.92 3.67 4.23
N VAL A 191 -2.03 3.80 4.97
CA VAL A 191 -2.48 2.94 6.06
C VAL A 191 -3.96 2.64 5.83
N ARG A 192 -4.28 1.39 5.66
CA ARG A 192 -5.51 0.98 5.00
C ARG A 192 -6.76 1.00 5.83
N TYR A 193 -6.65 0.93 7.14
CA TYR A 193 -7.79 0.53 7.95
C TYR A 193 -7.77 1.23 9.26
N TYR A 194 -8.41 2.34 9.23
CA TYR A 194 -8.83 3.03 10.42
C TYR A 194 -10.24 2.59 10.73
N ASP A 195 -10.48 2.18 11.94
CA ASP A 195 -11.73 1.98 12.64
C ASP A 195 -13.01 2.20 11.81
N ASN A 196 -13.18 1.46 10.71
CA ASN A 196 -14.47 1.44 10.04
C ASN A 196 -15.36 0.44 10.76
N GLU A 197 -16.18 0.95 11.64
CA GLU A 197 -17.12 0.15 12.46
C GLU A 197 -18.46 -0.07 11.77
N SER A 198 -18.75 0.70 10.72
CA SER A 198 -20.05 0.67 10.07
C SER A 198 -20.00 -0.10 8.75
N LEU A 199 -21.02 -0.91 8.53
CA LEU A 199 -21.33 -1.53 7.27
C LEU A 199 -22.48 -0.75 6.65
N ASP A 200 -22.25 -0.10 5.51
CA ASP A 200 -23.31 0.58 4.79
C ASP A 200 -24.23 -0.40 4.06
N GLY A 201 -25.39 0.08 3.59
CA GLY A 201 -26.37 -0.78 2.93
C GLY A 201 -25.87 -1.43 1.65
N GLY A 202 -24.97 -0.76 0.91
CA GLY A 202 -24.36 -1.30 -0.29
C GLY A 202 -23.39 -2.44 0.02
N ALA A 203 -22.53 -2.25 1.01
CA ALA A 203 -21.61 -3.28 1.47
C ALA A 203 -22.37 -4.49 2.07
N LEU A 204 -23.46 -4.24 2.82
CA LEU A 204 -24.31 -5.31 3.33
C LEU A 204 -24.93 -6.15 2.20
N LEU A 205 -25.45 -5.51 1.14
CA LEU A 205 -25.99 -6.21 -0.02
C LEU A 205 -24.93 -7.08 -0.71
N VAL A 206 -23.72 -6.57 -0.89
CA VAL A 206 -22.59 -7.33 -1.44
C VAL A 206 -22.27 -8.53 -0.54
N MET A 207 -22.28 -8.36 0.78
CA MET A 207 -22.03 -9.45 1.72
C MET A 207 -23.10 -10.54 1.67
N LEU A 208 -24.37 -10.16 1.59
CA LEU A 208 -25.47 -11.13 1.41
C LEU A 208 -25.32 -11.91 0.09
N THR A 209 -24.99 -11.23 -1.00
CA THR A 209 -24.73 -11.87 -2.30
C THR A 209 -23.55 -12.82 -2.23
N ASN A 210 -22.46 -12.42 -1.57
CA ASN A 210 -21.29 -13.28 -1.36
C ASN A 210 -21.64 -14.53 -0.54
N ALA A 211 -22.36 -14.35 0.57
CA ALA A 211 -22.75 -15.45 1.46
C ALA A 211 -23.70 -16.43 0.73
N ASP A 212 -24.62 -15.91 -0.06
CA ASP A 212 -25.48 -16.72 -0.93
C ASP A 212 -24.66 -17.55 -1.94
N TRP A 213 -23.78 -16.90 -2.69
CA TRP A 213 -22.91 -17.58 -3.64
C TRP A 213 -22.00 -18.62 -2.97
N MET A 214 -21.36 -18.28 -1.86
CA MET A 214 -20.47 -19.19 -1.14
C MET A 214 -21.23 -20.40 -0.61
N SER A 215 -22.39 -20.21 0.01
CA SER A 215 -23.22 -21.30 0.54
C SER A 215 -23.70 -22.24 -0.58
N GLN A 216 -24.05 -21.71 -1.75
CA GLN A 216 -24.37 -22.53 -2.93
C GLN A 216 -23.19 -23.40 -3.34
N LYS A 217 -21.97 -22.85 -3.37
CA LYS A 217 -20.75 -23.59 -3.73
C LYS A 217 -20.38 -24.65 -2.69
N GLN A 218 -20.65 -24.41 -1.41
CA GLN A 218 -20.39 -25.39 -0.35
C GLN A 218 -21.23 -26.67 -0.48
N VAL A 219 -22.44 -26.58 -1.02
CA VAL A 219 -23.32 -27.75 -1.22
C VAL A 219 -23.35 -28.24 -2.68
N LEU A 220 -22.69 -27.54 -3.60
CA LEU A 220 -22.79 -27.82 -5.03
C LEU A 220 -22.39 -29.27 -5.39
N GLY A 221 -21.28 -29.74 -4.83
CA GLY A 221 -20.82 -31.12 -5.07
C GLY A 221 -21.81 -32.18 -4.61
N ALA A 222 -22.42 -32.00 -3.44
CA ALA A 222 -23.43 -32.90 -2.91
C ALA A 222 -24.73 -32.87 -3.76
N ARG A 223 -25.16 -31.66 -4.18
CA ARG A 223 -26.35 -31.50 -5.05
C ARG A 223 -26.17 -32.11 -6.45
N VAL A 224 -24.95 -32.12 -6.97
CA VAL A 224 -24.62 -32.84 -8.21
C VAL A 224 -24.66 -34.36 -7.97
N LYS A 225 -24.12 -34.84 -6.85
CA LYS A 225 -24.11 -36.27 -6.50
C LYS A 225 -25.53 -36.83 -6.26
N ASN A 226 -26.43 -36.05 -5.66
CA ASN A 226 -27.81 -36.50 -5.41
C ASN A 226 -28.73 -36.29 -6.62
N GLY A 227 -28.24 -35.71 -7.72
CA GLY A 227 -29.01 -35.51 -8.95
C GLY A 227 -29.92 -34.27 -8.97
N GLU A 228 -29.86 -33.41 -7.97
CA GLU A 228 -30.60 -32.13 -7.98
C GLU A 228 -30.07 -31.15 -9.02
N LEU A 229 -28.80 -31.22 -9.33
CA LEU A 229 -28.12 -30.36 -10.30
C LEU A 229 -27.25 -31.24 -11.24
N LYS A 230 -27.22 -30.85 -12.51
CA LYS A 230 -26.26 -31.35 -13.49
C LYS A 230 -25.19 -30.33 -13.76
N PRO A 231 -23.89 -30.71 -13.87
CA PRO A 231 -22.82 -29.75 -14.14
C PRO A 231 -23.02 -28.94 -15.44
N GLU A 232 -23.67 -29.56 -16.45
CA GLU A 232 -23.97 -28.95 -17.74
C GLU A 232 -25.05 -27.87 -17.66
N ASP A 233 -25.93 -27.93 -16.66
CA ASP A 233 -27.05 -26.98 -16.48
C ASP A 233 -26.61 -25.69 -15.80
N LEU A 234 -25.37 -25.62 -15.32
CA LEU A 234 -24.85 -24.42 -14.71
C LEU A 234 -24.60 -23.31 -15.77
N PRO A 235 -25.07 -22.09 -15.53
CA PRO A 235 -25.13 -21.05 -16.54
C PRO A 235 -23.76 -20.56 -17.04
N ASN A 236 -22.71 -20.75 -16.26
CA ASN A 236 -21.36 -20.28 -16.56
C ASN A 236 -20.35 -21.40 -16.30
N LYS A 237 -19.33 -21.54 -17.15
CA LYS A 237 -18.23 -22.50 -16.94
C LYS A 237 -17.55 -22.31 -15.59
N GLN A 238 -17.47 -21.09 -15.10
CA GLN A 238 -16.90 -20.77 -13.79
C GLN A 238 -17.83 -21.17 -12.64
N ASP A 239 -19.14 -21.16 -12.87
CA ASP A 239 -20.11 -21.67 -11.90
C ASP A 239 -20.14 -23.20 -11.82
N ARG A 240 -19.55 -23.88 -12.81
CA ARG A 240 -19.32 -25.32 -12.80
C ARG A 240 -18.17 -25.75 -11.88
N TRP A 241 -17.47 -24.80 -11.26
CA TRP A 241 -16.45 -25.13 -10.29
C TRP A 241 -17.06 -25.78 -9.06
N VAL A 242 -16.67 -27.03 -8.82
CA VAL A 242 -17.10 -27.82 -7.67
C VAL A 242 -15.91 -27.96 -6.72
N PRO A 243 -16.01 -27.52 -5.47
CA PRO A 243 -14.96 -27.74 -4.48
C PRO A 243 -14.64 -29.23 -4.35
N LYS A 244 -13.35 -29.57 -4.34
CA LYS A 244 -12.93 -30.96 -4.16
C LYS A 244 -12.99 -31.40 -2.70
N ASN A 245 -12.78 -30.48 -1.79
CA ASN A 245 -12.73 -30.68 -0.36
C ASN A 245 -13.82 -29.82 0.31
N TYR A 246 -14.86 -30.46 0.78
CA TYR A 246 -15.89 -29.85 1.63
C TYR A 246 -16.24 -30.81 2.75
N PRO A 247 -16.78 -30.33 3.89
CA PRO A 247 -17.06 -31.17 5.03
C PRO A 247 -18.02 -32.32 4.70
N ALA A 248 -17.66 -33.54 5.07
CA ALA A 248 -18.50 -34.70 4.89
C ALA A 248 -19.87 -34.60 5.57
N ALA A 249 -19.95 -33.76 6.62
CA ALA A 249 -21.19 -33.46 7.31
C ALA A 249 -22.24 -32.78 6.40
N PHE A 250 -21.81 -32.03 5.38
CA PHE A 250 -22.74 -31.40 4.42
C PHE A 250 -23.27 -32.46 3.44
N ASP A 251 -22.41 -33.35 2.96
CA ASP A 251 -22.84 -34.49 2.14
C ASP A 251 -23.86 -35.38 2.88
N ALA A 252 -23.64 -35.66 4.16
CA ALA A 252 -24.52 -36.48 4.98
C ALA A 252 -25.98 -35.95 5.03
N ILE A 253 -26.15 -34.63 5.02
CA ILE A 253 -27.48 -34.01 4.98
C ILE A 253 -28.03 -33.95 3.54
N VAL A 254 -27.24 -33.50 2.56
CA VAL A 254 -27.72 -33.26 1.19
C VAL A 254 -28.03 -34.55 0.46
N LEU A 255 -27.26 -35.64 0.67
CA LEU A 255 -27.45 -36.92 0.03
C LEU A 255 -28.57 -37.76 0.65
N LYS A 256 -29.07 -37.37 1.84
CA LYS A 256 -30.11 -38.10 2.57
C LYS A 256 -31.49 -37.76 2.01
N LYS A 257 -32.29 -38.82 1.78
CA LYS A 257 -33.69 -38.66 1.31
C LYS A 257 -34.70 -38.36 2.44
N SER A 258 -34.37 -38.76 3.66
CA SER A 258 -35.16 -38.48 4.86
C SER A 258 -34.64 -37.23 5.58
N ALA A 259 -35.36 -36.71 6.55
CA ALA A 259 -34.87 -35.65 7.43
C ALA A 259 -33.58 -36.12 8.15
N PRO A 260 -32.58 -35.21 8.30
CA PRO A 260 -31.36 -35.51 9.04
C PRO A 260 -31.64 -35.65 10.54
N THR A 261 -30.81 -36.43 11.23
CA THR A 261 -30.86 -36.51 12.70
C THR A 261 -30.32 -35.24 13.34
N ASP A 262 -30.61 -35.02 14.64
CA ASP A 262 -30.09 -33.87 15.41
C ASP A 262 -28.57 -33.90 15.50
N GLU A 263 -27.96 -35.08 15.51
CA GLU A 263 -26.51 -35.26 15.48
C GLU A 263 -25.90 -34.81 14.15
N GLU A 264 -26.48 -35.22 13.02
CA GLU A 264 -26.05 -34.79 11.68
C GLU A 264 -26.15 -33.28 11.50
N VAL A 265 -27.21 -32.66 11.98
CA VAL A 265 -27.38 -31.21 11.96
C VAL A 265 -26.35 -30.52 12.83
N THR A 266 -26.13 -31.03 14.04
CA THR A 266 -25.13 -30.45 14.96
C THR A 266 -23.71 -30.53 14.38
N GLU A 267 -23.38 -31.64 13.75
CA GLU A 267 -22.08 -31.83 13.12
C GLU A 267 -21.89 -30.90 11.92
N ALA A 268 -22.92 -30.67 11.12
CA ALA A 268 -22.88 -29.71 10.03
C ALA A 268 -22.68 -28.27 10.56
N VAL A 269 -23.32 -27.89 11.66
CA VAL A 269 -23.08 -26.60 12.32
C VAL A 269 -21.63 -26.48 12.79
N ARG A 270 -21.10 -27.49 13.45
CA ARG A 270 -19.69 -27.50 13.89
C ARG A 270 -18.73 -27.36 12.71
N ALA A 271 -18.97 -28.09 11.62
CA ALA A 271 -18.15 -28.05 10.42
C ALA A 271 -18.16 -26.65 9.78
N GLN A 272 -19.31 -25.97 9.73
CA GLN A 272 -19.40 -24.61 9.20
C GLN A 272 -18.68 -23.58 10.08
N PHE A 273 -18.86 -23.66 11.41
CA PHE A 273 -18.14 -22.82 12.34
C PHE A 273 -16.61 -23.00 12.24
N ALA A 274 -16.17 -24.25 12.15
CA ALA A 274 -14.75 -24.55 11.95
C ALA A 274 -14.21 -23.97 10.64
N SER A 275 -14.96 -24.08 9.54
CA SER A 275 -14.53 -23.58 8.21
C SER A 275 -14.55 -22.06 8.12
N VAL A 276 -15.55 -21.38 8.69
CA VAL A 276 -15.77 -19.95 8.53
C VAL A 276 -15.14 -19.13 9.67
N LEU A 277 -15.36 -19.57 10.93
CA LEU A 277 -14.94 -18.84 12.12
C LEU A 277 -13.70 -19.45 12.80
N GLN A 278 -13.23 -20.59 12.29
CA GLN A 278 -12.04 -21.31 12.80
C GLN A 278 -12.13 -21.62 14.31
N ARG A 279 -13.34 -21.90 14.80
CA ARG A 279 -13.63 -22.33 16.17
C ARG A 279 -14.84 -23.24 16.22
N ALA A 280 -15.01 -23.93 17.31
CA ALA A 280 -16.27 -24.60 17.63
C ALA A 280 -17.36 -23.57 17.97
N PRO A 281 -18.64 -23.87 17.71
CA PRO A 281 -19.73 -23.06 18.23
C PRO A 281 -19.80 -23.21 19.76
N SER A 282 -20.20 -22.15 20.46
CA SER A 282 -20.64 -22.26 21.84
C SER A 282 -21.92 -23.08 21.94
N GLU A 283 -22.28 -23.55 23.13
CA GLU A 283 -23.52 -24.31 23.34
C GLU A 283 -24.77 -23.54 22.87
N ALA A 284 -24.86 -22.26 23.18
CA ALA A 284 -25.96 -21.41 22.74
C ALA A 284 -26.00 -21.24 21.20
N GLU A 285 -24.85 -21.07 20.57
CA GLU A 285 -24.75 -21.01 19.10
C GLU A 285 -25.13 -22.35 18.46
N ALA A 286 -24.62 -23.47 18.98
CA ALA A 286 -24.97 -24.80 18.48
C ALA A 286 -26.49 -25.04 18.51
N VAL A 287 -27.15 -24.72 19.60
CA VAL A 287 -28.61 -24.81 19.74
C VAL A 287 -29.34 -23.88 18.75
N LYS A 288 -28.89 -22.60 18.66
CA LYS A 288 -29.49 -21.58 17.76
C LYS A 288 -29.42 -22.02 16.31
N TYR A 289 -28.22 -22.41 15.86
CA TYR A 289 -27.99 -22.77 14.45
C TYR A 289 -28.55 -24.13 14.09
N ALA A 290 -28.57 -25.11 15.01
CA ALA A 290 -29.26 -26.38 14.80
C ALA A 290 -30.78 -26.18 14.66
N LYS A 291 -31.38 -25.31 15.47
CA LYS A 291 -32.79 -24.96 15.32
C LYS A 291 -33.08 -24.29 13.97
N LEU A 292 -32.26 -23.28 13.59
CA LEU A 292 -32.39 -22.61 12.29
C LEU A 292 -32.33 -23.63 11.13
N THR A 293 -31.39 -24.56 11.19
CA THR A 293 -31.22 -25.60 10.16
C THR A 293 -32.45 -26.49 10.04
N ARG A 294 -32.98 -26.99 11.17
CA ARG A 294 -34.19 -27.83 11.17
C ARG A 294 -35.42 -27.07 10.63
N ASP A 295 -35.63 -25.84 11.09
CA ASP A 295 -36.75 -25.02 10.63
C ASP A 295 -36.67 -24.78 9.11
N ALA A 296 -35.46 -24.48 8.61
CA ALA A 296 -35.23 -24.27 7.18
C ALA A 296 -35.37 -25.56 6.35
N ILE A 297 -34.92 -26.71 6.86
CA ILE A 297 -35.11 -28.02 6.23
C ILE A 297 -36.61 -28.37 6.14
N ALA A 298 -37.41 -28.09 7.17
CA ALA A 298 -38.82 -28.34 7.15
C ALA A 298 -39.57 -27.54 6.07
N ILE A 299 -39.03 -26.38 5.66
CA ILE A 299 -39.60 -25.52 4.63
C ILE A 299 -39.09 -25.83 3.24
N GLY A 300 -37.76 -25.96 3.10
CA GLY A 300 -37.05 -26.03 1.80
C GLY A 300 -36.36 -27.34 1.48
N GLY A 301 -36.49 -28.37 2.34
CA GLY A 301 -35.76 -29.61 2.20
C GLY A 301 -34.30 -29.56 2.62
N ASN A 302 -33.62 -30.70 2.56
CA ASN A 302 -32.28 -30.86 3.14
C ASN A 302 -31.23 -29.92 2.55
N SER A 303 -31.16 -29.83 1.22
CA SER A 303 -30.16 -29.00 0.53
C SER A 303 -30.33 -27.53 0.81
N GLU A 304 -31.54 -27.02 0.69
CA GLU A 304 -31.82 -25.60 0.87
C GLU A 304 -31.77 -25.21 2.36
N GLY A 305 -32.30 -26.05 3.24
CA GLY A 305 -32.26 -25.80 4.68
C GLY A 305 -30.84 -25.77 5.23
N LEU A 306 -29.97 -26.69 4.79
CA LEU A 306 -28.55 -26.63 5.12
C LEU A 306 -27.92 -25.33 4.61
N ARG A 307 -28.20 -24.97 3.33
CA ARG A 307 -27.64 -23.77 2.71
C ARG A 307 -27.98 -22.50 3.50
N GLN A 308 -29.20 -22.38 4.04
CA GLN A 308 -29.59 -21.22 4.86
C GLN A 308 -28.74 -21.10 6.14
N MET A 309 -28.41 -22.19 6.78
CA MET A 309 -27.50 -22.18 7.93
C MET A 309 -26.08 -21.80 7.51
N LEU A 310 -25.58 -22.37 6.40
CA LEU A 310 -24.25 -22.04 5.90
C LEU A 310 -24.11 -20.54 5.59
N LEU A 311 -25.14 -19.97 4.94
CA LEU A 311 -25.24 -18.53 4.66
C LEU A 311 -25.24 -17.71 5.94
N ALA A 312 -26.04 -18.10 6.93
CA ALA A 312 -26.15 -17.35 8.17
C ALA A 312 -24.85 -17.26 8.95
N VAL A 313 -24.03 -18.33 8.97
CA VAL A 313 -22.72 -18.31 9.63
C VAL A 313 -21.72 -17.42 8.88
N LEU A 314 -21.80 -17.32 7.55
CA LEU A 314 -20.96 -16.40 6.75
C LEU A 314 -21.28 -14.91 7.01
N LEU A 315 -22.40 -14.62 7.65
CA LEU A 315 -22.80 -13.25 8.06
C LEU A 315 -22.49 -12.95 9.53
N GLU A 316 -21.89 -13.90 10.26
CA GLU A 316 -21.50 -13.63 11.64
C GLU A 316 -20.46 -12.50 11.73
N SER A 317 -20.56 -11.70 12.77
CA SER A 317 -19.70 -10.53 12.96
C SER A 317 -18.21 -10.90 13.00
N GLU A 318 -17.83 -12.06 13.51
CA GLU A 318 -16.47 -12.56 13.54
C GLU A 318 -15.90 -12.82 12.13
N PHE A 319 -16.74 -13.07 11.13
CA PHE A 319 -16.29 -13.24 9.76
C PHE A 319 -15.98 -11.91 9.07
N LEU A 320 -16.68 -10.84 9.44
CA LEU A 320 -16.61 -9.53 8.80
C LEU A 320 -15.72 -8.54 9.54
N TYR A 321 -15.58 -8.72 10.86
CA TYR A 321 -14.91 -7.77 11.72
C TYR A 321 -13.70 -8.37 12.44
N ARG A 322 -12.73 -7.52 12.73
CA ARG A 322 -11.75 -7.76 13.77
C ARG A 322 -12.37 -7.34 15.09
N LEU A 323 -12.31 -8.23 16.06
CA LEU A 323 -12.81 -8.00 17.41
C LEU A 323 -11.59 -7.93 18.33
N GLU A 324 -11.39 -6.80 18.99
CA GLU A 324 -10.25 -6.54 19.87
C GLU A 324 -10.74 -5.73 21.08
N PHE A 325 -11.32 -6.40 22.06
CA PHE A 325 -11.90 -5.78 23.26
C PHE A 325 -11.05 -5.96 24.50
N GLY A 326 -10.14 -6.94 24.48
CA GLY A 326 -9.40 -7.39 25.64
C GLY A 326 -10.27 -8.19 26.63
N ALA A 327 -9.60 -8.94 27.50
CA ALA A 327 -10.23 -9.83 28.46
C ALA A 327 -9.70 -9.61 29.88
N GLY A 328 -10.43 -10.15 30.87
CA GLY A 328 -10.06 -10.08 32.28
C GLY A 328 -10.38 -8.74 32.95
N ALA A 329 -9.91 -8.60 34.19
CA ALA A 329 -10.00 -7.37 34.94
C ALA A 329 -9.10 -6.29 34.33
N PRO A 330 -9.52 -5.03 34.32
CA PRO A 330 -8.65 -3.95 33.87
C PRO A 330 -7.47 -3.78 34.83
N ASP A 331 -6.33 -3.37 34.28
CA ASP A 331 -5.14 -3.00 35.04
C ASP A 331 -5.34 -1.63 35.75
N PRO A 332 -4.38 -1.14 36.56
CA PRO A 332 -4.47 0.15 37.26
C PRO A 332 -4.69 1.36 36.32
N HIS A 333 -4.39 1.22 35.02
CA HIS A 333 -4.62 2.25 34.02
C HIS A 333 -5.95 2.09 33.27
N GLY A 334 -6.80 1.14 33.70
CA GLY A 334 -8.08 0.83 33.09
C GLY A 334 -7.97 0.07 31.75
N ARG A 335 -6.82 -0.58 31.49
CA ARG A 335 -6.56 -1.32 30.24
C ARG A 335 -6.75 -2.82 30.46
N LYS A 336 -7.20 -3.52 29.41
CA LYS A 336 -7.33 -4.98 29.40
C LYS A 336 -6.36 -5.58 28.39
N LEU A 337 -5.70 -6.68 28.75
CA LEU A 337 -4.90 -7.44 27.83
C LEU A 337 -5.79 -8.07 26.75
N LEU A 338 -5.30 -8.15 25.49
CA LEU A 338 -5.99 -8.91 24.45
C LEU A 338 -6.28 -10.33 24.92
N ALA A 339 -7.47 -10.84 24.67
CA ALA A 339 -7.73 -12.26 24.83
C ALA A 339 -6.75 -13.05 23.95
N PRO A 340 -6.28 -14.25 24.35
CA PRO A 340 -5.29 -15.00 23.56
C PRO A 340 -5.71 -15.20 22.11
N ARG A 341 -7.00 -15.46 21.86
CA ARG A 341 -7.53 -15.60 20.50
C ARG A 341 -7.53 -14.26 19.74
N GLU A 342 -7.93 -13.16 20.37
CA GLU A 342 -7.83 -11.82 19.78
C GLU A 342 -6.38 -11.49 19.42
N GLY A 343 -5.43 -11.81 20.29
CA GLY A 343 -4.00 -11.65 20.08
C GLY A 343 -3.46 -12.45 18.90
N ALA A 344 -3.89 -13.70 18.76
CA ALA A 344 -3.52 -14.54 17.63
C ALA A 344 -3.97 -13.92 16.30
N TYR A 345 -5.21 -13.48 16.22
CA TYR A 345 -5.73 -12.81 15.02
C TYR A 345 -5.06 -11.46 14.78
N ALA A 346 -4.82 -10.67 15.82
CA ALA A 346 -4.14 -9.38 15.70
C ALA A 346 -2.73 -9.52 15.13
N LEU A 347 -1.94 -10.51 15.63
CA LEU A 347 -0.60 -10.81 15.11
C LEU A 347 -0.65 -11.28 13.66
N SER A 348 -1.53 -12.23 13.35
CA SER A 348 -1.63 -12.79 12.00
C SER A 348 -2.06 -11.73 10.98
N TYR A 349 -2.96 -10.85 11.34
CA TYR A 349 -3.37 -9.74 10.48
C TYR A 349 -2.27 -8.69 10.31
N ALA A 350 -1.52 -8.41 11.38
CA ALA A 350 -0.41 -7.46 11.30
C ALA A 350 0.71 -7.96 10.37
N LEU A 351 1.01 -9.26 10.39
CA LEU A 351 2.14 -9.84 9.66
C LEU A 351 1.79 -10.58 8.37
N GLY A 352 0.53 -10.93 8.14
CA GLY A 352 0.18 -11.79 7.01
C GLY A 352 -1.08 -11.42 6.23
N ASP A 353 -1.89 -10.48 6.70
CA ASP A 353 -3.23 -10.21 6.13
C ASP A 353 -4.10 -11.48 5.99
N ARG A 354 -3.95 -12.44 6.89
CA ARG A 354 -4.63 -13.74 6.84
C ARG A 354 -4.95 -14.27 8.23
N SER A 355 -5.80 -15.26 8.30
CA SER A 355 -6.11 -15.97 9.55
C SER A 355 -4.86 -16.58 10.20
N PRO A 356 -4.85 -16.76 11.54
CA PRO A 356 -3.74 -17.40 12.22
C PRO A 356 -3.42 -18.79 11.70
N ASP A 357 -2.14 -19.17 11.71
CA ASP A 357 -1.75 -20.56 11.46
C ASP A 357 -2.14 -21.45 12.64
N ALA A 358 -2.13 -22.77 12.43
CA ALA A 358 -2.50 -23.76 13.45
C ALA A 358 -1.64 -23.64 14.72
N LYS A 359 -0.36 -23.29 14.58
CA LYS A 359 0.55 -23.15 15.73
C LYS A 359 0.19 -21.95 16.60
N LEU A 360 -0.18 -20.84 15.95
CA LEU A 360 -0.57 -19.62 16.65
C LEU A 360 -1.94 -19.78 17.35
N LEU A 361 -2.90 -20.47 16.70
CA LEU A 361 -4.16 -20.83 17.35
C LEU A 361 -3.93 -21.77 18.55
N GLN A 362 -3.11 -22.79 18.38
CA GLN A 362 -2.75 -23.69 19.46
C GLN A 362 -2.06 -22.96 20.62
N ALA A 363 -1.16 -21.99 20.32
CA ALA A 363 -0.53 -21.18 21.38
C ALA A 363 -1.58 -20.37 22.15
N ALA A 364 -2.60 -19.82 21.47
CA ALA A 364 -3.69 -19.10 22.11
C ALA A 364 -4.53 -20.02 22.99
N GLU A 365 -4.91 -21.22 22.50
CA GLU A 365 -5.70 -22.21 23.25
C GLU A 365 -4.98 -22.74 24.50
N GLN A 366 -3.67 -22.88 24.42
CA GLN A 366 -2.83 -23.37 25.52
C GLN A 366 -2.38 -22.28 26.50
N GLY A 367 -2.90 -21.06 26.39
CA GLY A 367 -2.54 -19.95 27.26
C GLY A 367 -1.11 -19.46 27.08
N ARG A 368 -0.48 -19.70 25.93
CA ARG A 368 0.88 -19.28 25.58
C ARG A 368 0.88 -17.98 24.73
N LEU A 369 -0.11 -17.11 24.96
CA LEU A 369 -0.27 -15.78 24.36
C LEU A 369 -0.82 -14.81 25.41
N ASN A 370 -0.23 -14.84 26.61
CA ASN A 370 -0.67 -14.04 27.75
C ASN A 370 0.39 -13.06 28.25
N THR A 371 1.64 -13.18 27.79
CA THR A 371 2.73 -12.33 28.25
C THR A 371 3.42 -11.66 27.05
N ARG A 372 4.18 -10.60 27.31
CA ARG A 372 5.00 -9.93 26.29
C ARG A 372 6.02 -10.90 25.67
N GLU A 373 6.58 -11.78 26.45
CA GLU A 373 7.54 -12.80 26.03
C GLU A 373 6.89 -13.83 25.09
N ASP A 374 5.64 -14.19 25.35
CA ASP A 374 4.86 -15.04 24.46
C ASP A 374 4.67 -14.38 23.09
N TYR A 375 4.26 -13.11 23.08
CA TYR A 375 4.12 -12.35 21.84
C TYR A 375 5.47 -12.21 21.13
N HIS A 376 6.54 -11.92 21.83
CA HIS A 376 7.89 -11.82 21.27
C HIS A 376 8.29 -13.11 20.54
N ARG A 377 8.11 -14.27 21.18
CA ARG A 377 8.38 -15.57 20.58
C ARG A 377 7.58 -15.81 19.31
N GLU A 378 6.27 -15.54 19.34
CA GLU A 378 5.41 -15.75 18.19
C GLU A 378 5.71 -14.76 17.05
N VAL A 379 5.95 -13.48 17.35
CA VAL A 379 6.34 -12.49 16.32
C VAL A 379 7.62 -12.91 15.60
N GLN A 380 8.65 -13.35 16.34
CA GLN A 380 9.88 -13.84 15.72
C GLN A 380 9.62 -15.06 14.85
N ARG A 381 8.84 -16.03 15.35
CA ARG A 381 8.48 -17.22 14.58
C ARG A 381 7.76 -16.86 13.26
N LEU A 382 6.81 -15.92 13.33
CA LEU A 382 6.04 -15.50 12.15
C LEU A 382 6.89 -14.72 11.14
N LEU A 383 7.85 -13.92 11.61
CA LEU A 383 8.79 -13.20 10.75
C LEU A 383 9.75 -14.15 10.02
N ASP A 384 10.06 -15.29 10.62
CA ASP A 384 10.94 -16.31 10.03
C ASP A 384 10.19 -17.33 9.18
N ASP A 385 8.87 -17.47 9.35
CA ASP A 385 8.05 -18.41 8.58
C ASP A 385 7.70 -17.84 7.19
N LYS A 386 8.62 -18.03 6.26
CA LYS A 386 8.44 -17.61 4.85
C LYS A 386 7.46 -18.50 4.07
N THR A 387 7.04 -19.63 4.61
CA THR A 387 6.15 -20.57 3.92
C THR A 387 4.69 -20.17 4.07
N TYR A 388 4.23 -20.00 5.31
CA TYR A 388 2.83 -19.67 5.59
C TYR A 388 2.51 -18.21 5.30
N TYR A 389 3.41 -17.32 5.69
CA TYR A 389 3.25 -15.87 5.50
C TYR A 389 3.90 -15.36 4.20
N ALA A 390 4.49 -16.26 3.41
CA ALA A 390 4.92 -15.96 2.05
C ALA A 390 3.67 -15.81 1.17
N GLY A 391 3.34 -14.61 0.84
CA GLY A 391 2.23 -14.25 -0.03
C GLY A 391 2.69 -13.32 -1.13
N GLU A 392 1.77 -12.97 -2.00
CA GLU A 392 2.00 -11.91 -2.96
C GLU A 392 2.06 -10.58 -2.23
N ILE A 393 3.03 -9.74 -2.60
CA ILE A 393 3.19 -8.40 -2.01
C ILE A 393 1.93 -7.60 -2.30
N ASP A 394 1.42 -7.69 -3.51
CA ASP A 394 0.19 -7.07 -3.95
C ASP A 394 -0.55 -7.96 -4.96
N PRO A 395 -1.64 -8.63 -4.54
CA PRO A 395 -2.43 -9.46 -5.44
C PRO A 395 -2.99 -8.70 -6.66
N GLY A 396 -3.23 -7.39 -6.52
CA GLY A 396 -3.73 -6.55 -7.62
C GLY A 396 -2.73 -6.33 -8.75
N LEU A 397 -1.45 -6.47 -8.45
CA LEU A 397 -0.35 -6.37 -9.43
C LEU A 397 0.12 -7.76 -9.91
N SER A 398 -0.19 -8.82 -9.17
CA SER A 398 0.22 -10.18 -9.50
C SER A 398 -0.48 -10.69 -10.77
N GLY A 399 0.25 -11.47 -11.56
CA GLY A 399 -0.26 -12.05 -12.80
C GLY A 399 -0.22 -11.15 -14.04
N LYS A 400 0.24 -9.89 -13.90
CA LYS A 400 0.38 -8.94 -15.00
C LYS A 400 1.85 -8.78 -15.45
N ASN A 401 2.60 -9.85 -15.49
CA ASN A 401 4.06 -9.88 -15.71
C ASN A 401 4.88 -9.17 -14.63
N MET A 402 4.37 -9.17 -13.38
CA MET A 402 4.84 -8.32 -12.31
C MET A 402 5.17 -9.07 -11.02
N ARG A 403 5.59 -10.31 -11.09
CA ARG A 403 6.11 -10.97 -9.89
C ARG A 403 7.43 -10.35 -9.47
N ALA A 404 7.41 -9.60 -8.38
CA ALA A 404 8.64 -9.25 -7.71
C ALA A 404 9.25 -10.52 -7.08
N HIS A 405 10.47 -10.87 -7.47
CA HIS A 405 11.23 -11.91 -6.81
C HIS A 405 11.80 -11.34 -5.51
N VAL A 406 11.01 -11.42 -4.44
CA VAL A 406 11.41 -10.98 -3.11
C VAL A 406 11.47 -12.17 -2.16
N THR A 407 12.44 -12.16 -1.26
CA THR A 407 12.67 -13.21 -0.28
C THR A 407 12.43 -12.75 1.16
N SER A 408 12.37 -11.44 1.38
CA SER A 408 11.97 -10.86 2.66
C SER A 408 10.48 -11.05 2.91
N HIS A 409 10.06 -10.86 4.15
CA HIS A 409 8.68 -11.01 4.54
C HIS A 409 7.76 -10.08 3.72
N PRO A 410 6.77 -10.60 2.98
CA PRO A 410 5.97 -9.81 2.02
C PRO A 410 5.29 -8.60 2.65
N ARG A 411 4.82 -8.74 3.90
CA ARG A 411 4.19 -7.65 4.64
C ARG A 411 5.14 -6.48 4.91
N ILE A 412 6.42 -6.78 5.16
CA ILE A 412 7.45 -5.76 5.36
C ILE A 412 7.76 -5.04 4.04
N VAL A 413 7.92 -5.79 2.95
CA VAL A 413 8.13 -5.17 1.62
C VAL A 413 6.93 -4.28 1.26
N ARG A 414 5.72 -4.74 1.55
CA ARG A 414 4.51 -3.97 1.33
C ARG A 414 4.46 -2.68 2.14
N PHE A 415 4.93 -2.69 3.40
CA PHE A 415 5.06 -1.46 4.17
C PHE A 415 5.87 -0.41 3.40
N PHE A 416 7.02 -0.77 2.84
CA PHE A 416 7.85 0.17 2.09
C PHE A 416 7.22 0.59 0.76
N ARG A 417 6.50 -0.29 0.07
CA ARG A 417 5.67 0.09 -1.08
C ARG A 417 4.67 1.19 -0.74
N ASP A 418 3.92 0.99 0.33
CA ASP A 418 2.88 1.92 0.78
C ASP A 418 3.51 3.22 1.33
N PHE A 419 4.65 3.12 2.00
CA PHE A 419 5.37 4.27 2.52
C PHE A 419 5.91 5.16 1.41
N PHE A 420 6.66 4.62 0.46
CA PHE A 420 7.23 5.38 -0.66
C PHE A 420 6.21 5.72 -1.74
N GLY A 421 5.14 4.95 -1.88
CA GLY A 421 4.08 5.19 -2.85
C GLY A 421 4.49 4.93 -4.31
N TYR A 422 5.65 4.31 -4.58
CA TYR A 422 6.12 4.07 -5.95
C TYR A 422 5.22 3.17 -6.81
N PRO A 423 4.33 2.28 -6.28
CA PRO A 423 3.37 1.57 -7.11
C PRO A 423 2.40 2.47 -7.87
N MET A 424 2.22 3.72 -7.42
CA MET A 424 1.40 4.71 -8.13
C MET A 424 1.95 5.06 -9.52
N ALA A 425 3.20 4.71 -9.83
CA ALA A 425 3.76 4.82 -11.19
C ALA A 425 2.86 4.14 -12.24
N THR A 426 2.20 3.04 -11.89
CA THR A 426 1.27 2.33 -12.80
C THR A 426 -0.03 3.09 -13.08
N LYS A 427 -0.26 4.21 -12.41
CA LYS A 427 -1.42 5.09 -12.62
C LYS A 427 -1.08 6.38 -13.38
N VAL A 428 0.20 6.58 -13.69
CA VAL A 428 0.68 7.75 -14.43
C VAL A 428 0.95 7.33 -15.87
N PHE A 429 0.12 7.80 -16.79
CA PHE A 429 0.22 7.46 -18.21
C PHE A 429 1.09 8.49 -18.90
N LYS A 430 2.08 8.04 -19.66
CA LYS A 430 3.03 8.86 -20.38
C LYS A 430 2.76 8.85 -21.89
N ASP A 431 3.17 9.90 -22.56
CA ASP A 431 3.20 9.92 -24.02
C ASP A 431 4.34 8.99 -24.50
N PRO A 432 4.03 7.92 -25.27
CA PRO A 432 5.04 6.99 -25.76
C PRO A 432 6.11 7.66 -26.64
N GLU A 433 5.76 8.65 -27.47
CA GLU A 433 6.71 9.36 -28.33
C GLU A 433 7.78 10.09 -27.52
N ARG A 434 7.40 10.72 -26.42
CA ARG A 434 8.35 11.34 -25.47
C ARG A 434 9.24 10.32 -24.76
N GLY A 435 8.78 9.09 -24.64
CA GLY A 435 9.50 7.95 -24.11
C GLY A 435 10.39 7.24 -25.14
N ALA A 436 10.59 7.82 -26.34
CA ALA A 436 11.34 7.24 -27.44
C ALA A 436 10.87 5.82 -27.81
N ASP A 437 9.54 5.59 -27.77
CA ASP A 437 8.86 4.32 -28.01
C ASP A 437 9.30 3.13 -27.12
N ILE A 438 10.08 3.42 -26.08
CA ILE A 438 10.57 2.40 -25.13
C ILE A 438 9.60 2.29 -23.94
N TYR A 439 8.97 3.39 -23.54
CA TYR A 439 8.03 3.39 -22.44
C TYR A 439 6.67 2.83 -22.89
N GLN A 440 6.24 1.77 -22.23
CA GLN A 440 4.94 1.14 -22.44
C GLN A 440 4.02 1.47 -21.29
N ASN A 441 2.90 2.13 -21.58
CA ASN A 441 1.86 2.36 -20.60
C ASN A 441 1.20 1.03 -20.17
N PRO A 442 0.65 0.95 -18.95
CA PRO A 442 -0.16 -0.18 -18.53
C PRO A 442 -1.37 -0.38 -19.43
N ASP A 443 -1.68 -1.62 -19.75
CA ASP A 443 -2.88 -2.03 -20.50
C ASP A 443 -3.69 -3.10 -19.73
N ARG A 444 -4.71 -3.69 -20.37
CA ARG A 444 -5.54 -4.72 -19.72
C ARG A 444 -4.79 -6.02 -19.42
N GLY A 445 -3.70 -6.29 -20.09
CA GLY A 445 -2.93 -7.54 -19.97
C GLY A 445 -1.60 -7.38 -19.26
N THR A 446 -1.05 -6.15 -19.23
CA THR A 446 0.27 -5.88 -18.66
C THR A 446 0.25 -4.63 -17.78
N ALA A 447 1.20 -4.53 -16.88
CA ALA A 447 1.41 -3.33 -16.08
C ALA A 447 2.42 -2.36 -16.74
N GLY A 448 2.85 -2.66 -17.95
CA GLY A 448 3.75 -1.83 -18.76
C GLY A 448 5.12 -1.61 -18.12
N THR A 449 5.85 -0.65 -18.65
CA THR A 449 7.16 -0.23 -18.10
C THR A 449 7.10 0.15 -16.61
N PRO A 450 6.12 0.98 -16.15
CA PRO A 450 6.09 1.37 -14.75
C PRO A 450 5.92 0.17 -13.81
N GLY A 451 5.28 -0.86 -14.26
CA GLY A 451 5.15 -2.06 -13.47
C GLY A 451 6.46 -2.80 -13.26
N PHE A 452 7.28 -2.91 -14.27
CA PHE A 452 8.63 -3.47 -14.12
C PHE A 452 9.51 -2.61 -13.21
N LEU A 453 9.41 -1.28 -13.34
CA LEU A 453 10.12 -0.36 -12.44
C LEU A 453 9.69 -0.51 -10.98
N VAL A 454 8.40 -0.79 -10.72
CA VAL A 454 7.92 -1.12 -9.37
C VAL A 454 8.58 -2.41 -8.85
N ASN A 455 8.71 -3.45 -9.69
CA ASN A 455 9.42 -4.68 -9.32
C ASN A 455 10.90 -4.44 -9.00
N GLU A 456 11.55 -3.58 -9.76
CA GLU A 456 12.96 -3.22 -9.52
C GLU A 456 13.11 -2.50 -8.18
N ALA A 457 12.19 -1.58 -7.85
CA ALA A 457 12.16 -0.94 -6.54
C ALA A 457 11.94 -1.96 -5.40
N ASP A 458 11.01 -2.91 -5.57
CA ASP A 458 10.79 -3.98 -4.59
C ASP A 458 12.05 -4.81 -4.35
N ARG A 459 12.78 -5.13 -5.41
CA ARG A 459 14.01 -5.94 -5.32
C ARG A 459 15.13 -5.18 -4.60
N ILE A 460 15.23 -3.85 -4.77
CA ILE A 460 16.15 -3.03 -4.00
C ILE A 460 15.76 -3.02 -2.52
N VAL A 461 14.48 -2.82 -2.24
CA VAL A 461 13.94 -2.90 -0.87
C VAL A 461 14.25 -4.26 -0.25
N ASP A 462 13.95 -5.35 -0.97
CA ASP A 462 14.23 -6.71 -0.53
C ASP A 462 15.73 -6.94 -0.25
N HIS A 463 16.61 -6.49 -1.14
CA HIS A 463 18.06 -6.61 -0.97
C HIS A 463 18.55 -5.90 0.30
N ILE A 464 18.03 -4.70 0.59
CA ILE A 464 18.36 -3.96 1.81
C ILE A 464 17.81 -4.68 3.04
N LEU A 465 16.57 -5.18 2.96
CA LEU A 465 15.92 -5.90 4.06
C LEU A 465 16.57 -7.26 4.38
N GLN A 466 17.19 -7.92 3.40
CA GLN A 466 17.96 -9.14 3.64
C GLN A 466 19.20 -8.87 4.49
N LYS A 467 19.83 -7.71 4.29
CA LYS A 467 20.96 -7.25 5.13
C LYS A 467 20.49 -6.81 6.51
N ASP A 468 19.29 -6.27 6.61
CA ASP A 468 18.58 -5.75 7.78
C ASP A 468 19.49 -4.91 8.71
N ARG A 469 20.29 -4.03 8.09
CA ARG A 469 21.23 -3.12 8.76
C ARG A 469 21.10 -1.74 8.17
N ASP A 470 21.04 -0.71 9.02
CA ASP A 470 20.88 0.70 8.63
C ASP A 470 19.78 0.91 7.57
N VAL A 471 18.68 0.14 7.69
CA VAL A 471 17.68 -0.03 6.64
C VAL A 471 17.15 1.30 6.12
N PHE A 472 16.83 2.26 7.00
CA PHE A 472 16.27 3.54 6.56
C PHE A 472 17.30 4.41 5.83
N ALA A 473 18.53 4.44 6.35
CA ALA A 473 19.62 5.17 5.70
C ALA A 473 20.02 4.53 4.37
N ALA A 474 19.98 3.20 4.28
CA ALA A 474 20.24 2.46 3.05
C ALA A 474 19.15 2.70 1.99
N LEU A 475 17.87 2.66 2.36
CA LEU A 475 16.75 2.93 1.44
C LEU A 475 16.80 4.34 0.85
N LEU A 476 17.27 5.31 1.63
CA LEU A 476 17.41 6.69 1.16
C LEU A 476 18.74 6.93 0.44
N GLY A 477 19.80 6.19 0.76
CA GLY A 477 21.15 6.55 0.34
C GLY A 477 21.91 5.55 -0.52
N THR A 478 21.33 4.38 -0.85
CA THR A 478 22.04 3.40 -1.70
C THR A 478 22.34 3.97 -3.08
N ASP A 479 23.52 3.70 -3.59
CA ASP A 479 23.93 3.94 -5.00
C ASP A 479 23.83 2.68 -5.86
N GLU A 480 23.44 1.56 -5.26
CA GLU A 480 23.25 0.27 -5.90
C GLU A 480 21.80 0.08 -6.33
N PHE A 481 21.60 -0.24 -7.62
CA PHE A 481 20.28 -0.41 -8.22
C PHE A 481 20.19 -1.76 -8.95
N ILE A 482 18.96 -2.27 -9.03
CA ILE A 482 18.61 -3.43 -9.84
C ILE A 482 17.84 -2.90 -11.04
N VAL A 483 18.39 -3.10 -12.22
CA VAL A 483 17.71 -2.83 -13.49
C VAL A 483 17.10 -4.13 -13.97
N TYR A 484 15.99 -4.06 -14.68
CA TYR A 484 15.23 -5.24 -15.09
C TYR A 484 16.10 -6.42 -15.52
N TYR A 485 15.87 -7.52 -14.83
CA TYR A 485 16.56 -8.77 -15.05
C TYR A 485 15.61 -9.91 -14.67
N ASN A 486 15.30 -10.77 -15.61
CA ASN A 486 14.27 -11.79 -15.43
C ASN A 486 14.79 -13.16 -14.94
N ARG A 487 16.04 -13.23 -14.53
CA ARG A 487 16.69 -14.46 -14.07
C ARG A 487 17.50 -14.20 -12.81
N GLU A 488 17.74 -15.24 -12.06
CA GLU A 488 18.69 -15.18 -10.95
C GLU A 488 20.13 -15.03 -11.48
N PRO A 489 21.01 -14.28 -10.81
CA PRO A 489 22.40 -14.07 -11.27
C PRO A 489 23.15 -15.37 -11.57
N ALA A 490 22.94 -16.42 -10.77
CA ALA A 490 23.58 -17.72 -10.99
C ALA A 490 23.08 -18.38 -12.29
N GLU A 491 21.78 -18.29 -12.59
CA GLU A 491 21.21 -18.79 -13.83
C GLU A 491 21.73 -18.00 -15.03
N GLY A 492 21.80 -16.67 -14.90
CA GLY A 492 22.35 -15.79 -15.91
C GLY A 492 23.82 -16.10 -16.24
N ARG A 493 24.64 -16.29 -15.22
CA ARG A 493 26.04 -16.71 -15.40
C ARG A 493 26.14 -18.05 -16.11
N ALA A 494 25.34 -19.04 -15.70
CA ALA A 494 25.34 -20.36 -16.34
C ALA A 494 25.02 -20.27 -17.84
N ILE A 495 24.07 -19.42 -18.23
CA ILE A 495 23.73 -19.17 -19.65
C ILE A 495 24.93 -18.58 -20.40
N ILE A 496 25.58 -17.58 -19.82
CA ILE A 496 26.74 -16.91 -20.43
C ILE A 496 27.91 -17.88 -20.58
N ASP A 497 28.19 -18.65 -19.55
CA ASP A 497 29.29 -19.64 -19.56
C ASP A 497 29.02 -20.73 -20.60
N ASP A 498 27.81 -21.18 -20.78
CA ASP A 498 27.47 -22.16 -21.81
C ASP A 498 27.57 -21.57 -23.20
N TRP A 499 27.12 -20.35 -23.43
CA TRP A 499 27.33 -19.68 -24.74
C TRP A 499 28.79 -19.36 -25.01
N LYS A 500 29.61 -19.10 -23.99
CA LYS A 500 31.06 -18.94 -24.14
C LYS A 500 31.71 -20.23 -24.64
N LYS A 501 31.28 -21.38 -24.14
CA LYS A 501 31.73 -22.70 -24.64
C LYS A 501 31.28 -22.94 -26.09
N ILE A 502 30.02 -22.66 -26.40
CA ILE A 502 29.48 -22.78 -27.76
C ILE A 502 30.24 -21.87 -28.73
N TRP A 503 30.45 -20.59 -28.36
CA TRP A 503 31.22 -19.66 -29.15
C TRP A 503 32.63 -20.14 -29.39
N ALA A 504 33.34 -20.55 -28.37
CA ALA A 504 34.69 -21.06 -28.48
C ALA A 504 34.81 -22.28 -29.44
N ALA A 505 33.80 -23.14 -29.43
CA ALA A 505 33.76 -24.32 -30.30
C ALA A 505 33.38 -24.02 -31.75
N LEU A 506 32.55 -23.00 -32.00
CA LEU A 506 31.91 -22.78 -33.30
C LEU A 506 32.36 -21.50 -34.03
N LYS A 507 33.07 -20.58 -33.37
CA LYS A 507 33.46 -19.28 -33.95
C LYS A 507 34.24 -19.38 -35.25
N ASP A 508 35.09 -20.41 -35.39
CA ASP A 508 35.96 -20.64 -36.55
C ASP A 508 35.31 -21.58 -37.58
N THR A 509 34.05 -21.99 -37.43
CA THR A 509 33.29 -22.79 -38.39
C THR A 509 32.58 -21.89 -39.42
N ASN A 510 32.00 -22.52 -40.45
CA ASN A 510 31.18 -21.82 -41.45
C ASN A 510 29.77 -21.43 -40.96
N TRP A 511 29.62 -21.13 -39.69
CA TRP A 511 28.30 -20.90 -39.09
C TRP A 511 27.53 -19.73 -39.71
N LYS A 512 28.21 -18.76 -40.35
CA LYS A 512 27.61 -17.61 -41.06
C LYS A 512 27.05 -18.01 -42.43
N THR A 513 27.69 -18.90 -43.12
CA THR A 513 27.34 -19.30 -44.49
C THR A 513 26.59 -20.61 -44.56
N GLU A 514 26.87 -21.55 -43.66
CA GLU A 514 26.28 -22.89 -43.61
C GLU A 514 25.66 -23.20 -42.22
N PRO A 515 24.78 -22.32 -41.68
CA PRO A 515 24.30 -22.46 -40.30
C PRO A 515 23.56 -23.76 -40.07
N ASP A 516 22.77 -24.23 -41.01
CA ASP A 516 21.99 -25.48 -40.88
C ASP A 516 22.90 -26.70 -40.74
N LYS A 517 24.01 -26.72 -41.44
CA LYS A 517 24.99 -27.79 -41.34
C LYS A 517 25.69 -27.75 -39.97
N VAL A 518 26.17 -26.56 -39.59
CA VAL A 518 26.83 -26.39 -38.27
C VAL A 518 25.90 -26.77 -37.12
N ILE A 519 24.63 -26.39 -37.19
CA ILE A 519 23.61 -26.78 -36.20
C ILE A 519 23.46 -28.31 -36.13
N SER A 520 23.33 -28.98 -37.30
CA SER A 520 23.13 -30.43 -37.35
C SER A 520 24.34 -31.21 -36.80
N GLU A 521 25.55 -30.78 -37.15
CA GLU A 521 26.80 -31.38 -36.72
C GLU A 521 27.07 -31.15 -35.21
N ASN A 522 26.52 -30.11 -34.62
CA ASN A 522 26.78 -29.70 -33.23
C ASN A 522 25.54 -29.70 -32.37
N LEU A 523 24.47 -30.39 -32.76
CA LEU A 523 23.19 -30.37 -32.06
C LEU A 523 23.30 -30.81 -30.59
N ALA A 524 24.15 -31.80 -30.31
CA ALA A 524 24.37 -32.26 -28.95
C ALA A 524 24.95 -31.17 -28.04
N LEU A 525 25.91 -30.38 -28.54
CA LEU A 525 26.47 -29.24 -27.84
C LEU A 525 25.42 -28.14 -27.58
N LEU A 526 24.62 -27.81 -28.59
CA LEU A 526 23.59 -26.79 -28.49
C LEU A 526 22.46 -27.21 -27.56
N MET A 527 22.13 -28.50 -27.52
CA MET A 527 21.08 -29.06 -26.68
C MET A 527 21.51 -29.40 -25.24
N ALA A 528 22.83 -29.44 -24.98
CA ALA A 528 23.35 -29.68 -23.64
C ALA A 528 22.98 -28.56 -22.66
N ASN A 529 22.71 -27.37 -23.16
CA ASN A 529 22.26 -26.24 -22.33
C ASN A 529 20.77 -26.32 -22.00
N LYS A 530 20.46 -26.68 -20.75
CA LYS A 530 19.09 -26.78 -20.27
C LYS A 530 18.43 -25.43 -19.99
N THR A 531 19.21 -24.37 -19.82
CA THR A 531 18.70 -23.04 -19.42
C THR A 531 18.24 -22.21 -20.61
N LEU A 532 18.80 -22.38 -21.78
CA LEU A 532 18.46 -21.63 -22.98
C LEU A 532 17.26 -22.14 -23.76
N GLN A 533 16.79 -23.34 -23.47
CA GLN A 533 15.69 -23.99 -24.20
C GLN A 533 15.86 -23.85 -25.73
N PHE A 534 17.07 -24.12 -26.24
CA PHE A 534 17.36 -24.04 -27.66
C PHE A 534 16.35 -24.91 -28.43
N PRO A 535 15.71 -24.41 -29.49
CA PRO A 535 14.68 -25.18 -30.19
C PRO A 535 15.23 -26.51 -30.72
N LYS A 536 14.60 -27.63 -30.36
CA LYS A 536 15.06 -28.96 -30.79
C LYS A 536 15.00 -29.15 -32.29
N ASN A 537 14.03 -28.50 -32.94
CA ASN A 537 13.79 -28.56 -34.40
C ASN A 537 12.91 -27.38 -34.82
N GLY A 538 12.72 -27.23 -36.13
CA GLY A 538 11.77 -26.28 -36.70
C GLY A 538 12.41 -24.98 -37.23
N PRO A 539 11.60 -24.11 -37.84
CA PRO A 539 12.07 -22.94 -38.59
C PRO A 539 12.75 -21.87 -37.71
N HIS A 540 12.54 -21.95 -36.41
CA HIS A 540 13.14 -21.01 -35.46
C HIS A 540 14.57 -21.39 -35.04
N GLN A 541 15.01 -22.62 -35.26
CA GLN A 541 16.29 -23.10 -34.79
C GLN A 541 17.47 -22.33 -35.42
N LYS A 542 17.48 -22.17 -36.74
CA LYS A 542 18.50 -21.40 -37.47
C LYS A 542 18.52 -19.92 -37.02
N ARG A 543 17.35 -19.31 -36.91
CA ARG A 543 17.23 -17.92 -36.49
C ARG A 543 17.77 -17.70 -35.06
N GLU A 544 17.40 -18.55 -34.12
CA GLU A 544 17.88 -18.42 -32.76
C GLU A 544 19.37 -18.71 -32.63
N PHE A 545 19.88 -19.70 -33.39
CA PHE A 545 21.31 -19.98 -33.46
C PHE A 545 22.11 -18.76 -33.95
N LEU A 546 21.75 -18.23 -35.13
CA LEU A 546 22.43 -17.06 -35.70
C LEU A 546 22.34 -15.84 -34.78
N ARG A 547 21.17 -15.60 -34.23
CA ARG A 547 20.95 -14.47 -33.32
C ARG A 547 21.86 -14.54 -32.10
N HIS A 548 21.99 -15.70 -31.48
CA HIS A 548 22.85 -15.87 -30.31
C HIS A 548 24.35 -15.83 -30.69
N MET A 549 24.71 -16.43 -31.78
CA MET A 549 26.11 -16.41 -32.25
C MET A 549 26.58 -14.99 -32.57
N TYR A 550 25.75 -14.19 -33.23
CA TYR A 550 26.08 -12.77 -33.47
C TYR A 550 26.18 -11.97 -32.19
N PHE A 551 25.19 -12.12 -31.32
CA PHE A 551 25.10 -11.34 -30.08
C PHE A 551 26.22 -11.70 -29.09
N PHE A 552 26.32 -12.95 -28.71
CA PHE A 552 27.34 -13.37 -27.76
C PHE A 552 28.74 -13.25 -28.35
N GLY A 553 28.87 -13.49 -29.62
CA GLY A 553 30.16 -13.33 -30.35
C GLY A 553 30.68 -11.90 -30.27
N ASP A 554 29.84 -10.90 -30.53
CA ASP A 554 30.23 -9.49 -30.43
C ASP A 554 30.73 -9.14 -29.02
N TYR A 555 30.01 -9.58 -27.98
CA TYR A 555 30.40 -9.33 -26.60
C TYR A 555 31.72 -10.03 -26.24
N PHE A 556 31.86 -11.30 -26.60
CA PHE A 556 33.07 -12.08 -26.27
C PHE A 556 34.30 -11.57 -27.01
N GLU A 557 34.16 -11.14 -28.26
CA GLU A 557 35.26 -10.54 -29.04
C GLU A 557 35.71 -9.20 -28.44
N ARG A 558 34.80 -8.47 -27.80
CA ARG A 558 35.11 -7.22 -27.09
C ARG A 558 35.59 -7.44 -25.66
N GLY A 559 35.63 -8.67 -25.18
CA GLY A 559 35.94 -8.99 -23.78
C GLY A 559 34.91 -8.55 -22.79
N LEU A 560 33.66 -8.35 -23.23
CA LEU A 560 32.54 -7.90 -22.38
C LEU A 560 31.69 -9.09 -21.92
N THR A 561 31.00 -8.87 -20.83
CA THR A 561 30.01 -9.84 -20.32
C THR A 561 28.65 -9.54 -20.97
N PRO A 562 28.09 -10.50 -21.74
CA PRO A 562 26.82 -10.25 -22.40
C PRO A 562 25.65 -10.22 -21.44
N PHE A 563 24.63 -9.52 -21.86
CA PHE A 563 23.36 -9.50 -21.18
C PHE A 563 22.49 -10.69 -21.59
N THR A 564 21.86 -11.36 -20.63
CA THR A 564 21.18 -12.64 -20.88
C THR A 564 19.75 -12.56 -21.40
N THR A 565 19.10 -11.41 -21.33
CA THR A 565 17.68 -11.27 -21.73
C THR A 565 17.46 -11.21 -23.23
N ILE A 566 18.46 -11.00 -24.02
CA ILE A 566 18.34 -10.98 -25.48
C ILE A 566 17.92 -12.33 -26.05
N SER A 567 18.16 -13.41 -25.32
CA SER A 567 17.71 -14.74 -25.66
C SER A 567 16.18 -14.90 -25.64
N THR A 568 15.49 -14.04 -24.94
CA THR A 568 14.05 -13.98 -24.94
C THR A 568 13.61 -12.92 -25.96
N ALA A 569 12.63 -13.22 -26.81
CA ALA A 569 12.17 -12.35 -27.89
C ALA A 569 11.64 -10.96 -27.47
N HIS A 570 11.96 -10.52 -26.27
CA HIS A 570 11.40 -9.35 -25.59
C HIS A 570 12.42 -8.26 -25.27
N GLY A 571 13.71 -8.42 -25.60
CA GLY A 571 14.80 -7.57 -25.12
C GLY A 571 14.62 -6.06 -25.37
N TYR A 572 13.96 -5.69 -26.46
CA TYR A 572 13.81 -4.29 -26.83
C TYR A 572 12.73 -3.56 -26.00
N HIS A 573 11.56 -4.18 -25.86
CA HIS A 573 10.39 -3.55 -25.19
C HIS A 573 10.51 -3.49 -23.68
N TYR A 574 11.45 -4.19 -23.09
CA TYR A 574 11.62 -4.28 -21.64
C TYR A 574 12.95 -3.71 -21.17
N ASN A 575 13.59 -2.90 -22.00
CA ASN A 575 14.82 -2.26 -21.62
C ASN A 575 14.55 -1.00 -20.80
N HIS A 576 14.88 -1.02 -19.53
CA HIS A 576 14.64 0.08 -18.60
C HIS A 576 15.88 0.96 -18.37
N SER A 577 17.01 0.61 -18.95
CA SER A 577 18.28 1.36 -18.82
C SER A 577 18.14 2.85 -19.15
N PRO A 578 17.35 3.26 -20.17
CA PRO A 578 17.16 4.69 -20.47
C PRO A 578 16.56 5.48 -19.33
N PHE A 579 15.67 4.86 -18.54
CA PHE A 579 15.02 5.53 -17.41
C PHE A 579 15.95 5.70 -16.21
N TYR A 580 17.03 4.92 -16.16
CA TYR A 580 18.14 5.10 -15.22
C TYR A 580 19.25 6.00 -15.77
N SER A 581 19.07 6.56 -16.97
CA SER A 581 20.08 7.39 -17.67
C SER A 581 21.38 6.65 -17.97
N LEU A 582 21.30 5.33 -18.12
CA LEU A 582 22.47 4.55 -18.55
C LEU A 582 22.77 4.85 -20.02
N PRO A 583 24.04 4.97 -20.40
CA PRO A 583 24.41 5.18 -21.77
C PRO A 583 24.09 3.94 -22.62
N PRO A 584 23.71 4.10 -23.90
CA PRO A 584 23.55 2.96 -24.80
C PRO A 584 24.88 2.25 -25.01
N THR A 585 24.81 0.93 -25.15
CA THR A 585 25.96 0.08 -25.49
C THR A 585 25.87 -0.28 -26.96
N PRO A 586 26.63 0.35 -27.84
CA PRO A 586 26.56 0.06 -29.28
C PRO A 586 26.94 -1.40 -29.59
N LEU A 587 26.07 -2.13 -30.25
CA LEU A 587 26.38 -3.42 -30.83
C LEU A 587 27.24 -3.21 -32.07
N ARG A 588 28.35 -3.92 -32.16
CA ARG A 588 29.16 -3.97 -33.36
C ARG A 588 28.71 -5.18 -34.17
N GLY A 589 28.19 -4.95 -35.36
CA GLY A 589 27.86 -6.01 -36.27
C GLY A 589 26.40 -6.37 -36.43
N ARG A 590 26.15 -7.38 -37.19
CA ARG A 590 24.95 -7.72 -37.94
C ARG A 590 23.74 -8.26 -37.14
N TYR A 591 23.49 -7.82 -35.91
CA TYR A 591 22.30 -8.24 -35.20
C TYR A 591 21.02 -7.92 -35.96
N GLY A 592 21.01 -6.79 -36.70
CA GLY A 592 19.93 -6.41 -37.59
C GLY A 592 19.82 -7.24 -38.88
N GLU A 593 20.85 -8.00 -39.27
CA GLU A 593 20.81 -8.89 -40.44
C GLU A 593 20.12 -10.23 -40.17
N VAL A 594 19.94 -10.59 -38.89
CA VAL A 594 19.11 -11.74 -38.54
C VAL A 594 17.67 -11.31 -38.63
N GLU A 595 17.00 -11.69 -39.67
CA GLU A 595 15.56 -11.35 -39.93
C GLU A 595 14.65 -11.66 -38.75
N ASN A 596 14.56 -10.76 -37.81
CA ASN A 596 13.49 -10.71 -36.86
C ASN A 596 12.67 -9.43 -37.13
N PRO A 597 11.41 -9.53 -37.55
CA PRO A 597 10.56 -8.37 -37.82
C PRO A 597 10.47 -7.38 -36.65
N ARG A 598 10.67 -7.86 -35.41
CA ARG A 598 10.67 -7.02 -34.20
C ARG A 598 11.96 -6.20 -34.01
N PHE A 599 13.03 -6.55 -34.72
CA PHE A 599 14.32 -5.86 -34.62
C PHE A 599 14.74 -5.19 -35.95
N LYS A 600 13.84 -5.22 -36.93
CA LYS A 600 14.09 -4.56 -38.23
C LYS A 600 14.12 -3.05 -38.01
N GLY A 601 15.27 -2.43 -38.23
CA GLY A 601 15.45 -1.00 -38.02
C GLY A 601 15.90 -0.58 -36.62
N LEU A 602 16.28 -1.53 -35.74
CA LEU A 602 17.00 -1.17 -34.52
C LEU A 602 18.32 -0.50 -34.85
N ASP A 603 18.39 0.76 -34.50
CA ASP A 603 19.63 1.52 -34.50
C ASP A 603 20.56 0.95 -33.42
N ASP A 604 21.77 0.56 -33.79
CA ASP A 604 22.81 0.07 -32.87
C ASP A 604 23.10 1.06 -31.73
N THR A 605 22.74 2.33 -31.90
CA THR A 605 22.86 3.38 -30.87
C THR A 605 21.79 3.33 -29.80
N LYS A 606 20.71 2.55 -29.97
CA LYS A 606 19.58 2.43 -29.03
C LYS A 606 19.58 1.10 -28.27
N PHE A 607 20.68 0.40 -28.24
CA PHE A 607 20.81 -0.83 -27.49
C PHE A 607 21.47 -0.57 -26.14
N TRP A 608 20.92 -1.16 -25.08
CA TRP A 608 21.46 -1.06 -23.72
C TRP A 608 21.73 -2.44 -23.16
N ASP A 609 22.81 -2.53 -22.41
CA ASP A 609 23.24 -3.73 -21.73
C ASP A 609 22.97 -3.63 -20.22
N TYR A 610 22.75 -4.78 -19.59
CA TYR A 610 22.59 -4.90 -18.15
C TYR A 610 23.66 -5.81 -17.58
N PRO A 611 24.39 -5.40 -16.53
CA PRO A 611 25.28 -6.31 -15.82
C PRO A 611 24.56 -7.55 -15.32
N VAL A 612 25.19 -8.72 -15.43
CA VAL A 612 24.64 -9.96 -14.85
C VAL A 612 24.62 -9.87 -13.32
N GLU A 613 25.66 -9.27 -12.75
CA GLU A 613 25.76 -9.02 -11.32
C GLU A 613 24.91 -7.81 -10.95
N GLN A 614 23.90 -8.05 -10.11
CA GLN A 614 23.01 -7.03 -9.64
C GLN A 614 22.73 -7.24 -8.14
N PRO A 615 22.56 -6.17 -7.33
CA PRO A 615 22.57 -4.76 -7.75
C PRO A 615 23.94 -4.25 -8.19
N PHE A 616 23.96 -3.16 -8.94
CA PHE A 616 25.19 -2.48 -9.36
C PHE A 616 25.07 -0.96 -9.19
N LYS A 617 26.21 -0.28 -9.13
CA LYS A 617 26.24 1.17 -8.94
C LYS A 617 25.86 1.91 -10.21
N ILE A 618 25.00 2.90 -10.06
CA ILE A 618 24.58 3.78 -11.14
C ILE A 618 24.91 5.22 -10.75
N GLU A 619 25.63 5.91 -11.61
CA GLU A 619 25.90 7.34 -11.44
C GLU A 619 24.60 8.16 -11.42
N ASN A 620 24.61 9.26 -10.69
CA ASN A 620 23.47 10.17 -10.55
C ASN A 620 22.20 9.50 -10.02
N ARG A 621 22.36 8.47 -9.14
CA ARG A 621 21.29 7.79 -8.44
C ARG A 621 21.63 7.62 -6.97
N LYS A 622 20.61 7.81 -6.12
CA LYS A 622 20.74 7.65 -4.67
C LYS A 622 19.40 7.31 -4.03
N GLY A 623 19.27 6.07 -3.57
CA GLY A 623 18.09 5.57 -2.88
C GLY A 623 16.79 5.59 -3.68
N ILE A 624 15.71 5.26 -3.01
CA ILE A 624 14.38 5.12 -3.63
C ILE A 624 13.88 6.48 -4.18
N LEU A 625 14.27 7.60 -3.60
CA LEU A 625 13.81 8.93 -4.05
C LEU A 625 14.33 9.32 -5.44
N THR A 626 15.39 8.66 -5.92
CA THR A 626 15.88 8.84 -7.30
C THR A 626 15.55 7.65 -8.19
N HIS A 627 14.82 6.65 -7.67
CA HIS A 627 14.39 5.50 -8.46
C HIS A 627 13.31 5.93 -9.46
N PRO A 628 13.39 5.50 -10.74
CA PRO A 628 12.41 5.90 -11.76
C PRO A 628 10.95 5.65 -11.33
N ALA A 629 10.66 4.52 -10.65
CA ALA A 629 9.30 4.25 -10.17
C ALA A 629 8.79 5.33 -9.21
N TRP A 630 9.62 5.83 -8.28
CA TRP A 630 9.22 6.89 -7.35
C TRP A 630 9.06 8.23 -8.08
N LEU A 631 9.98 8.55 -8.98
CA LEU A 631 9.97 9.79 -9.75
C LEU A 631 8.74 9.89 -10.66
N ILE A 632 8.37 8.79 -11.33
CA ILE A 632 7.16 8.69 -12.16
C ILE A 632 5.91 8.78 -11.28
N ALA A 633 5.85 8.05 -10.17
CA ALA A 633 4.71 8.08 -9.24
C ALA A 633 4.41 9.48 -8.70
N HIS A 634 5.46 10.33 -8.60
CA HIS A 634 5.38 11.70 -8.14
C HIS A 634 5.64 12.71 -9.28
N SER A 635 5.04 12.44 -10.44
CA SER A 635 5.02 13.33 -11.62
C SER A 635 3.62 13.42 -12.19
N LEU A 636 3.42 14.33 -13.12
CA LEU A 636 2.26 14.39 -13.99
C LEU A 636 2.47 13.53 -15.25
N ASN A 637 1.49 13.48 -16.12
CA ASN A 637 1.58 12.71 -17.37
C ASN A 637 2.67 13.25 -18.31
N THR A 638 2.84 14.58 -18.33
CA THR A 638 3.73 15.27 -19.28
C THR A 638 4.78 16.14 -18.62
N GLU A 639 4.71 16.34 -17.30
CA GLU A 639 5.62 17.20 -16.55
C GLU A 639 6.03 16.56 -15.22
N THR A 640 7.10 17.06 -14.61
CA THR A 640 7.46 16.78 -13.23
C THR A 640 6.48 17.45 -12.26
N ASP A 641 6.48 17.03 -11.02
CA ASP A 641 5.66 17.65 -9.98
C ASP A 641 6.49 17.90 -8.69
N PRO A 642 7.27 18.98 -8.66
CA PRO A 642 8.08 19.31 -7.49
C PRO A 642 7.24 19.59 -6.24
N VAL A 643 6.01 20.06 -6.40
CA VAL A 643 5.10 20.32 -5.28
C VAL A 643 4.73 19.00 -4.59
N ARG A 644 4.33 17.99 -5.37
CA ARG A 644 3.99 16.65 -4.85
C ARG A 644 5.19 15.97 -4.23
N ARG A 645 6.38 16.04 -4.87
CA ARG A 645 7.63 15.49 -4.33
C ARG A 645 7.99 16.14 -2.99
N GLY A 646 7.92 17.47 -2.93
CA GLY A 646 8.22 18.23 -1.70
C GLY A 646 7.21 17.99 -0.58
N ARG A 647 5.91 17.91 -0.91
CA ARG A 647 4.87 17.55 0.05
C ARG A 647 5.11 16.17 0.64
N TRP A 648 5.44 15.19 -0.22
CA TRP A 648 5.74 13.84 0.23
C TRP A 648 6.92 13.81 1.23
N ILE A 649 8.02 14.53 0.93
CA ILE A 649 9.18 14.64 1.83
C ILE A 649 8.77 15.29 3.15
N ARG A 650 8.01 16.40 3.11
CA ARG A 650 7.53 17.10 4.31
C ARG A 650 6.70 16.18 5.20
N GLU A 651 5.73 15.50 4.62
CA GLU A 651 4.78 14.69 5.38
C GLU A 651 5.37 13.33 5.79
N LYS A 652 6.08 12.65 4.88
CA LYS A 652 6.56 11.28 5.10
C LYS A 652 7.89 11.21 5.82
N LEU A 653 8.84 12.07 5.49
CA LEU A 653 10.17 12.02 6.08
C LEU A 653 10.35 13.00 7.26
N LEU A 654 9.78 14.17 7.19
CA LEU A 654 9.95 15.17 8.24
C LEU A 654 8.83 15.19 9.28
N ALA A 655 7.86 14.26 9.19
CA ALA A 655 6.68 14.21 10.07
C ALA A 655 5.94 15.56 10.15
N GLY A 656 6.10 16.40 9.14
CA GLY A 656 5.45 17.68 9.01
C GLY A 656 4.05 17.56 8.44
N ARG A 657 3.42 18.69 8.30
CA ARG A 657 2.11 18.83 7.66
C ARG A 657 2.12 20.01 6.71
N VAL A 658 1.30 19.91 5.68
CA VAL A 658 1.00 21.03 4.78
C VAL A 658 -0.45 21.43 5.06
N PRO A 659 -0.76 22.71 5.23
CA PRO A 659 -2.14 23.14 5.41
C PRO A 659 -3.04 22.71 4.25
N ASP A 660 -4.32 22.43 4.56
CA ASP A 660 -5.31 22.13 3.55
C ASP A 660 -5.49 23.30 2.57
N ILE A 661 -5.66 22.98 1.29
CA ILE A 661 -5.85 23.99 0.23
C ILE A 661 -7.28 24.54 0.37
N PRO A 662 -7.44 25.86 0.52
CA PRO A 662 -8.78 26.45 0.46
C PRO A 662 -9.43 26.19 -0.90
N ILE A 663 -10.72 25.87 -0.90
CA ILE A 663 -11.51 25.55 -2.13
C ILE A 663 -11.47 26.70 -3.15
N THR A 664 -11.19 27.92 -2.71
CA THR A 664 -11.18 29.15 -3.52
C THR A 664 -9.86 29.41 -4.26
N VAL A 665 -8.84 28.56 -4.10
CA VAL A 665 -7.52 28.77 -4.72
C VAL A 665 -7.44 28.04 -6.04
N ASP A 666 -7.21 28.77 -7.13
CA ASP A 666 -6.82 28.18 -8.42
C ASP A 666 -5.35 27.77 -8.35
N ALA A 667 -5.12 26.44 -8.36
CA ALA A 667 -3.80 25.84 -8.22
C ALA A 667 -3.09 25.60 -9.57
N LYS A 668 -3.63 26.11 -10.68
CA LYS A 668 -3.07 25.87 -12.00
C LYS A 668 -1.79 26.68 -12.21
N VAL A 669 -0.69 25.99 -12.57
CA VAL A 669 0.55 26.64 -12.98
C VAL A 669 0.34 27.27 -14.37
N PRO A 670 0.63 28.58 -14.56
CA PRO A 670 0.47 29.19 -15.88
C PRO A 670 1.37 28.55 -16.94
N GLU A 671 0.83 28.44 -18.12
CA GLU A 671 1.60 28.03 -19.29
C GLU A 671 2.50 29.20 -19.72
N ASP A 672 3.80 29.00 -19.69
CA ASP A 672 4.81 29.89 -20.27
C ASP A 672 5.89 29.00 -20.89
N HIS A 673 5.75 28.78 -22.19
CA HIS A 673 6.54 27.79 -22.93
C HIS A 673 8.02 28.17 -23.05
N HIS A 674 8.40 29.38 -22.68
CA HIS A 674 9.79 29.88 -22.77
C HIS A 674 10.55 29.78 -21.43
N LYS A 675 9.90 29.25 -20.38
CA LYS A 675 10.47 29.15 -19.03
C LYS A 675 10.49 27.70 -18.53
N THR A 676 11.44 27.44 -17.64
CA THR A 676 11.47 26.19 -16.88
C THR A 676 10.23 26.06 -16.00
N LEU A 677 9.87 24.84 -15.64
CA LEU A 677 8.79 24.60 -14.67
C LEU A 677 9.06 25.31 -13.34
N ARG A 678 10.31 25.31 -12.89
CA ARG A 678 10.73 26.06 -11.70
C ARG A 678 10.38 27.53 -11.79
N ASP A 679 10.77 28.22 -12.87
CA ASP A 679 10.52 29.66 -13.03
C ASP A 679 9.03 29.98 -13.07
N ARG A 680 8.22 29.10 -13.73
CA ARG A 680 6.77 29.24 -13.78
C ARG A 680 6.15 29.08 -12.40
N LEU A 681 6.60 28.09 -11.64
CA LEU A 681 6.10 27.80 -10.29
C LEU A 681 6.48 28.90 -9.30
N GLU A 682 7.73 29.40 -9.31
CA GLU A 682 8.18 30.46 -8.43
C GLU A 682 7.39 31.76 -8.64
N LYS A 683 7.06 32.09 -9.90
CA LYS A 683 6.28 33.27 -10.23
C LYS A 683 4.91 33.31 -9.54
N ILE A 684 4.21 32.18 -9.44
CA ILE A 684 2.87 32.13 -8.85
C ILE A 684 2.89 31.87 -7.35
N THR A 685 3.89 31.19 -6.84
CA THR A 685 3.94 30.78 -5.43
C THR A 685 4.44 31.88 -4.49
N THR A 686 4.92 33.02 -5.02
CA THR A 686 5.27 34.21 -4.23
C THR A 686 4.05 34.98 -3.69
N ALA A 687 2.86 34.77 -4.27
CA ALA A 687 1.65 35.41 -3.77
C ALA A 687 1.36 34.99 -2.31
N GLN A 688 0.92 35.96 -1.48
CA GLN A 688 0.72 35.78 -0.03
C GLN A 688 -0.20 34.57 0.32
N GLN A 689 -1.18 34.28 -0.51
CA GLN A 689 -2.08 33.16 -0.32
C GLN A 689 -1.42 31.80 -0.67
N CYS A 690 -0.50 31.77 -1.65
CA CYS A 690 0.15 30.55 -2.13
C CYS A 690 1.36 30.18 -1.28
N ILE A 691 2.16 31.18 -0.83
CA ILE A 691 3.38 30.95 -0.06
C ILE A 691 3.11 30.22 1.26
N LYS A 692 1.92 30.37 1.85
CA LYS A 692 1.54 29.71 3.11
C LYS A 692 1.71 28.18 3.07
N CYS A 693 1.50 27.57 1.89
CA CYS A 693 1.67 26.12 1.69
C CYS A 693 2.98 25.82 0.96
N HIS A 694 3.27 26.57 -0.11
CA HIS A 694 4.40 26.27 -1.00
C HIS A 694 5.77 26.43 -0.34
N GLN A 695 5.93 27.30 0.64
CA GLN A 695 7.16 27.43 1.44
C GLN A 695 7.57 26.13 2.15
N TYR A 696 6.62 25.23 2.42
CA TYR A 696 6.90 23.94 3.06
C TYR A 696 7.17 22.81 2.07
N MET A 697 6.86 22.99 0.79
CA MET A 697 6.93 21.96 -0.24
C MET A 697 7.99 22.26 -1.31
N ASN A 698 7.94 23.43 -1.92
CA ASN A 698 8.79 23.76 -3.06
C ASN A 698 10.28 23.60 -2.77
N PRO A 699 10.83 24.11 -1.65
CA PRO A 699 12.25 23.98 -1.36
C PRO A 699 12.74 22.54 -1.26
N LEU A 700 11.86 21.60 -0.91
CA LEU A 700 12.15 20.16 -0.79
C LEU A 700 12.00 19.40 -2.11
N GLY A 701 11.11 19.87 -2.99
CA GLY A 701 10.83 19.17 -4.24
C GLY A 701 11.64 19.66 -5.45
N LEU A 702 11.97 20.95 -5.49
CA LEU A 702 12.73 21.57 -6.58
C LEU A 702 14.12 20.94 -6.82
N PRO A 703 14.85 20.43 -5.81
CA PRO A 703 16.08 19.69 -6.05
C PRO A 703 15.93 18.51 -7.02
N PHE A 704 14.76 17.90 -7.07
CA PHE A 704 14.48 16.75 -7.95
C PHE A 704 14.17 17.14 -9.40
N GLU A 705 14.22 18.42 -9.77
CA GLU A 705 14.10 18.83 -11.19
C GLU A 705 15.31 18.38 -12.04
N GLN A 706 16.36 17.88 -11.38
CA GLN A 706 17.42 17.10 -12.06
C GLN A 706 16.92 15.78 -12.67
N PHE A 707 15.69 15.39 -12.43
CA PHE A 707 15.06 14.22 -13.01
C PHE A 707 13.79 14.61 -13.74
N ASP A 708 13.66 14.19 -14.99
CA ASP A 708 12.46 14.41 -15.77
C ASP A 708 11.26 13.57 -15.27
N ASP A 709 10.14 13.68 -15.96
CA ASP A 709 8.92 12.97 -15.61
C ASP A 709 8.93 11.47 -15.93
N PHE A 710 9.93 10.98 -16.68
CA PHE A 710 10.24 9.55 -16.87
C PHE A 710 11.27 9.02 -15.86
N GLY A 711 11.81 9.89 -15.01
CA GLY A 711 12.84 9.55 -14.06
C GLY A 711 14.28 9.64 -14.63
N ARG A 712 14.49 10.13 -15.82
CA ARG A 712 15.82 10.29 -16.42
C ARG A 712 16.55 11.48 -15.80
N PHE A 713 17.84 11.33 -15.49
CA PHE A 713 18.67 12.42 -15.00
C PHE A 713 18.91 13.46 -16.11
N ARG A 714 18.80 14.73 -15.78
CA ARG A 714 18.99 15.84 -16.70
C ARG A 714 19.70 17.02 -16.05
N THR A 715 20.51 17.72 -16.82
CA THR A 715 21.12 19.02 -16.47
C THR A 715 20.46 20.16 -17.26
N GLN A 716 19.67 19.84 -18.27
CA GLN A 716 18.92 20.75 -19.10
C GLN A 716 17.46 20.35 -19.12
N GLU A 717 16.56 21.30 -18.98
CA GLU A 717 15.12 21.10 -19.16
C GLU A 717 14.76 21.39 -20.61
N VAL A 718 14.08 20.45 -21.25
CA VAL A 718 13.60 20.57 -22.63
C VAL A 718 12.28 21.33 -22.62
N LEU A 719 12.17 22.39 -23.40
CA LEU A 719 10.96 23.21 -23.51
C LEU A 719 10.10 22.70 -24.67
N GLU A 720 9.36 21.62 -24.44
CA GLU A 720 8.57 20.90 -25.44
C GLU A 720 7.34 21.71 -25.88
N HIS A 721 7.54 22.62 -26.81
CA HIS A 721 6.47 23.40 -27.44
C HIS A 721 6.84 23.75 -28.89
N SER A 722 5.86 23.86 -29.79
CA SER A 722 6.08 24.14 -31.20
C SER A 722 6.88 25.42 -31.45
N GLU A 723 6.73 26.44 -30.62
CA GLU A 723 7.48 27.70 -30.69
C GLU A 723 8.97 27.57 -30.31
N ASN A 724 9.34 26.48 -29.67
CA ASN A 724 10.71 26.23 -29.19
C ASN A 724 11.45 25.23 -30.07
N ILE A 725 10.92 24.84 -31.22
CA ILE A 725 11.61 23.96 -32.16
C ILE A 725 12.79 24.70 -32.75
N VAL A 726 14.01 24.18 -32.57
CA VAL A 726 15.25 24.74 -33.07
C VAL A 726 15.81 23.95 -34.26
N GLY A 727 15.23 22.80 -34.55
CA GLY A 727 15.62 21.93 -35.67
C GLY A 727 14.90 20.60 -35.64
N ASN A 728 15.27 19.71 -36.55
CA ASN A 728 14.81 18.32 -36.60
C ASN A 728 16.00 17.38 -36.65
N GLN A 729 15.91 16.28 -35.90
CA GLN A 729 16.90 15.19 -35.93
C GLN A 729 16.16 13.86 -36.09
N ASN A 730 16.46 13.12 -37.16
CA ASN A 730 15.79 11.86 -37.47
C ASN A 730 14.25 11.99 -37.49
N ASP A 731 13.76 13.04 -38.18
CA ASP A 731 12.33 13.37 -38.30
C ASP A 731 11.63 13.72 -36.95
N LEU A 732 12.37 13.88 -35.88
CA LEU A 732 11.84 14.33 -34.59
C LEU A 732 12.23 15.79 -34.32
N PRO A 733 11.33 16.61 -33.74
CA PRO A 733 11.63 17.98 -33.39
C PRO A 733 12.69 18.04 -32.28
N VAL A 734 13.66 18.93 -32.47
CA VAL A 734 14.64 19.29 -31.45
C VAL A 734 14.18 20.61 -30.82
N TYR A 735 13.99 20.59 -29.53
CA TYR A 735 13.48 21.74 -28.78
C TYR A 735 14.63 22.50 -28.10
N LYS A 736 14.38 23.78 -27.84
CA LYS A 736 15.21 24.62 -27.01
C LYS A 736 15.31 24.02 -25.59
N THR A 737 16.47 24.16 -24.98
CA THR A 737 16.70 23.74 -23.59
C THR A 737 17.12 24.92 -22.70
N LEU A 738 16.85 24.82 -21.41
CA LEU A 738 17.35 25.74 -20.39
C LEU A 738 18.05 24.96 -19.27
N PRO A 739 19.07 25.52 -18.63
CA PRO A 739 19.76 24.87 -17.52
C PRO A 739 18.79 24.58 -16.36
N VAL A 740 18.89 23.40 -15.78
CA VAL A 740 18.17 23.04 -14.56
C VAL A 740 18.82 23.71 -13.36
N ASN A 741 18.03 24.41 -12.52
CA ASN A 741 18.47 24.88 -11.23
C ASN A 741 18.01 23.89 -10.13
N PRO A 742 18.89 23.04 -9.55
CA PRO A 742 18.53 22.03 -8.58
C PRO A 742 18.60 22.49 -7.12
N ARG A 743 18.84 23.76 -6.85
CA ARG A 743 18.96 24.27 -5.49
C ARG A 743 17.63 24.22 -4.75
N GLY A 744 17.69 23.97 -3.46
CA GLY A 744 16.54 23.97 -2.58
C GLY A 744 16.92 24.35 -1.16
N ALA A 745 16.07 23.97 -0.21
CA ALA A 745 16.36 24.17 1.21
C ALA A 745 15.69 23.04 2.04
N LEU A 746 16.35 22.67 3.11
CA LEU A 746 15.88 21.70 4.09
C LEU A 746 15.70 22.42 5.43
N ASP A 747 14.62 22.13 6.11
CA ASP A 747 14.34 22.61 7.47
C ASP A 747 13.67 21.54 8.32
N SER A 748 13.57 21.79 9.60
CA SER A 748 12.83 20.94 10.53
C SER A 748 13.36 19.49 10.64
N THR A 749 14.66 19.27 10.45
CA THR A 749 15.29 17.95 10.65
C THR A 749 15.42 17.56 12.11
N GLY A 750 15.25 18.50 13.02
CA GLY A 750 15.58 18.36 14.45
C GLY A 750 17.08 18.48 14.75
N VAL A 751 17.92 18.69 13.73
CA VAL A 751 19.38 18.87 13.84
C VAL A 751 19.79 20.13 13.06
N PRO A 752 20.05 21.25 13.71
CA PRO A 752 20.30 22.52 13.02
C PRO A 752 21.43 22.48 11.97
N SER A 753 22.43 21.62 12.15
CA SER A 753 23.51 21.45 11.18
C SER A 753 23.12 20.76 9.87
N LEU A 754 21.96 20.10 9.82
CA LEU A 754 21.40 19.48 8.62
C LEU A 754 20.43 20.42 7.89
N ASP A 755 19.92 21.45 8.56
CA ASP A 755 19.02 22.44 7.98
C ASP A 755 19.79 23.51 7.19
N GLY A 756 19.11 24.16 6.25
CA GLY A 756 19.65 25.21 5.41
C GLY A 756 19.54 24.92 3.90
N GLU A 757 20.24 25.72 3.10
CA GLU A 757 20.28 25.54 1.65
C GLU A 757 20.89 24.19 1.26
N VAL A 758 20.33 23.55 0.26
CA VAL A 758 20.83 22.32 -0.35
C VAL A 758 21.21 22.56 -1.81
N ALA A 759 22.29 21.95 -2.24
CA ALA A 759 22.83 22.15 -3.58
C ALA A 759 21.98 21.43 -4.65
N ASP A 760 21.48 20.24 -4.33
CA ASP A 760 20.76 19.35 -5.25
C ASP A 760 20.03 18.24 -4.50
N ALA A 761 19.41 17.33 -5.24
CA ALA A 761 18.69 16.19 -4.66
C ALA A 761 19.61 15.25 -3.86
N PHE A 762 20.86 15.11 -4.24
CA PHE A 762 21.81 14.22 -3.57
C PHE A 762 22.24 14.76 -2.22
N ASP A 763 22.52 16.07 -2.14
CA ASP A 763 22.80 16.77 -0.86
C ASP A 763 21.57 16.72 0.07
N LEU A 764 20.37 16.96 -0.48
CA LEU A 764 19.13 16.82 0.28
C LEU A 764 18.97 15.44 0.89
N ILE A 765 19.14 14.38 0.08
CA ILE A 765 19.04 12.98 0.51
C ILE A 765 20.12 12.66 1.57
N ASP A 766 21.35 13.11 1.38
CA ASP A 766 22.43 12.87 2.34
C ASP A 766 22.19 13.49 3.71
N ARG A 767 21.49 14.62 3.76
CA ARG A 767 21.07 15.24 5.02
C ARG A 767 19.86 14.52 5.62
N LEU A 768 18.85 14.20 4.81
CA LEU A 768 17.66 13.50 5.28
C LEU A 768 18.00 12.14 5.92
N ARG A 769 18.86 11.32 5.32
CA ARG A 769 19.22 10.00 5.84
C ARG A 769 19.97 10.04 7.18
N LYS A 770 20.52 11.18 7.56
CA LYS A 770 21.23 11.40 8.83
C LYS A 770 20.30 11.93 9.92
N SER A 771 19.10 12.37 9.57
CA SER A 771 18.18 12.98 10.53
C SER A 771 17.50 11.97 11.44
N PRO A 772 17.60 12.12 12.75
CA PRO A 772 16.80 11.33 13.71
C PRO A 772 15.30 11.49 13.49
N ARG A 773 14.85 12.70 13.10
CA ARG A 773 13.45 12.96 12.83
C ARG A 773 12.93 12.14 11.65
N VAL A 774 13.72 11.98 10.59
CA VAL A 774 13.39 11.12 9.46
C VAL A 774 13.23 9.67 9.91
N ARG A 775 14.15 9.14 10.69
CA ARG A 775 14.08 7.80 11.27
C ARG A 775 12.81 7.64 12.11
N GLN A 776 12.55 8.56 13.00
CA GLN A 776 11.38 8.56 13.87
C GLN A 776 10.06 8.70 13.07
N SER A 777 10.07 9.47 11.99
CA SER A 777 8.92 9.56 11.08
C SER A 777 8.61 8.21 10.43
N ILE A 778 9.61 7.51 9.90
CA ILE A 778 9.42 6.17 9.31
C ILE A 778 8.85 5.19 10.36
N ILE A 779 9.33 5.26 11.60
CA ILE A 779 8.82 4.44 12.72
C ILE A 779 7.35 4.77 13.03
N ARG A 780 6.94 6.04 12.98
CA ARG A 780 5.52 6.43 13.12
C ARG A 780 4.67 5.79 12.02
N TYR A 781 5.15 5.79 10.76
CA TYR A 781 4.44 5.13 9.67
C TYR A 781 4.42 3.61 9.82
N ALA A 782 5.49 2.99 10.33
CA ALA A 782 5.50 1.57 10.67
C ALA A 782 4.48 1.27 11.79
N PHE A 783 4.41 2.10 12.82
CA PHE A 783 3.38 2.00 13.85
C PHE A 783 1.98 2.00 13.24
N ARG A 784 1.66 3.01 12.41
CA ARG A 784 0.34 3.12 11.76
C ARG A 784 0.01 1.88 10.93
N PHE A 785 1.00 1.37 10.19
CA PHE A 785 0.83 0.21 9.33
C PHE A 785 0.55 -1.09 10.10
N PHE A 786 1.30 -1.36 11.16
CA PHE A 786 1.18 -2.59 11.93
C PHE A 786 0.07 -2.53 13.00
N MET A 787 -0.21 -1.35 13.56
CA MET A 787 -1.32 -1.15 14.51
C MET A 787 -2.67 -0.97 13.81
N GLY A 788 -2.67 -0.55 12.54
CA GLY A 788 -3.87 -0.23 11.79
C GLY A 788 -4.62 0.99 12.33
N ARG A 789 -3.92 1.94 12.93
CA ARG A 789 -4.44 3.22 13.43
C ARG A 789 -3.37 4.28 13.51
N ASN A 790 -3.77 5.53 13.59
CA ASN A 790 -2.86 6.62 13.94
C ASN A 790 -2.37 6.47 15.39
N GLU A 791 -1.17 6.98 15.64
CA GLU A 791 -0.66 7.12 17.00
C GLU A 791 -1.42 8.21 17.77
N MET A 792 -1.50 8.02 19.06
CA MET A 792 -1.94 8.99 20.07
C MET A 792 -0.74 9.46 20.89
N LEU A 793 -0.86 10.54 21.63
CA LEU A 793 0.22 10.99 22.53
C LEU A 793 0.61 9.91 23.56
N SER A 794 -0.34 9.12 24.04
CA SER A 794 -0.10 7.98 24.92
C SER A 794 0.80 6.89 24.31
N ASP A 795 0.97 6.85 22.98
CA ASP A 795 1.87 5.91 22.31
C ASP A 795 3.34 6.34 22.33
N SER A 796 3.67 7.48 22.93
CA SER A 796 5.02 8.05 23.01
C SER A 796 6.05 7.01 23.42
N ARG A 797 5.82 6.30 24.53
CA ARG A 797 6.73 5.26 25.01
C ARG A 797 6.93 4.13 23.99
N THR A 798 5.88 3.66 23.35
CA THR A 798 5.97 2.63 22.30
C THR A 798 6.84 3.08 21.12
N LEU A 799 6.68 4.33 20.68
CA LEU A 799 7.47 4.89 19.57
C LEU A 799 8.93 5.09 19.96
N MET A 800 9.20 5.56 21.17
CA MET A 800 10.57 5.72 21.69
C MET A 800 11.26 4.38 21.85
N ASP A 801 10.57 3.34 22.36
CA ASP A 801 11.10 1.99 22.49
C ASP A 801 11.42 1.38 21.11
N ALA A 802 10.58 1.63 20.09
CA ALA A 802 10.84 1.20 18.72
C ALA A 802 12.02 1.95 18.07
N ASP A 803 12.16 3.25 18.32
CA ASP A 803 13.33 4.04 17.89
C ASP A 803 14.61 3.53 18.53
N LYS A 804 14.58 3.27 19.84
CA LYS A 804 15.68 2.68 20.57
C LYS A 804 16.05 1.28 20.06
N ALA A 805 15.06 0.43 19.78
CA ALA A 805 15.27 -0.91 19.21
C ALA A 805 15.97 -0.83 17.84
N TYR A 806 15.56 0.10 16.98
CA TYR A 806 16.22 0.34 15.71
C TYR A 806 17.70 0.73 15.90
N VAL A 807 17.97 1.71 16.75
CA VAL A 807 19.35 2.20 16.99
C VAL A 807 20.22 1.10 17.60
N GLN A 808 19.73 0.40 18.61
CA GLN A 808 20.49 -0.65 19.31
C GLN A 808 20.76 -1.88 18.46
N SER A 809 19.92 -2.19 17.50
CA SER A 809 20.10 -3.31 16.57
C SER A 809 21.00 -3.00 15.38
N GLY A 810 21.58 -1.79 15.30
CA GLY A 810 22.35 -1.37 14.14
C GLY A 810 21.46 -1.10 12.92
N GLY A 811 20.24 -0.61 13.14
CA GLY A 811 19.32 -0.19 12.09
C GLY A 811 18.46 -1.30 11.49
N SER A 812 18.15 -2.34 12.26
CA SER A 812 17.27 -3.44 11.85
C SER A 812 15.79 -3.01 11.83
N PHE A 813 15.13 -3.21 10.70
CA PHE A 813 13.68 -3.00 10.61
C PHE A 813 12.87 -4.12 11.28
N LYS A 814 13.39 -5.34 11.28
CA LYS A 814 12.77 -6.44 12.04
C LYS A 814 12.70 -6.13 13.52
N ALA A 815 13.75 -5.51 14.09
CA ALA A 815 13.75 -5.09 15.48
C ALA A 815 12.64 -4.06 15.79
N VAL A 816 12.37 -3.12 14.86
CA VAL A 816 11.24 -2.18 14.97
C VAL A 816 9.92 -2.93 15.00
N VAL A 817 9.71 -3.88 14.07
CA VAL A 817 8.46 -4.65 13.98
C VAL A 817 8.23 -5.47 15.26
N VAL A 818 9.27 -6.13 15.76
CA VAL A 818 9.20 -6.88 17.03
C VAL A 818 8.84 -5.95 18.18
N SER A 819 9.53 -4.80 18.31
CA SER A 819 9.24 -3.82 19.36
C SER A 819 7.79 -3.33 19.33
N LEU A 820 7.28 -3.01 18.14
CA LEU A 820 5.91 -2.54 17.97
C LEU A 820 4.89 -3.62 18.35
N LEU A 821 5.02 -4.83 17.82
CA LEU A 821 4.05 -5.92 18.04
C LEU A 821 4.11 -6.57 19.41
N THR A 822 5.11 -6.22 20.23
CA THR A 822 5.22 -6.63 21.63
C THR A 822 4.99 -5.47 22.61
N SER A 823 4.62 -4.30 22.11
CA SER A 823 4.40 -3.09 22.91
C SER A 823 3.05 -3.10 23.61
N ASP A 824 2.92 -2.28 24.64
CA ASP A 824 1.65 -2.06 25.35
C ASP A 824 0.57 -1.51 24.40
N SER A 825 0.93 -0.67 23.44
CA SER A 825 0.01 -0.20 22.41
C SER A 825 -0.62 -1.35 21.61
N PHE A 826 0.12 -2.44 21.39
CA PHE A 826 -0.39 -3.62 20.69
C PHE A 826 -1.16 -4.57 21.62
N LEU A 827 -0.65 -4.77 22.82
CA LEU A 827 -1.16 -5.79 23.75
C LEU A 827 -2.43 -5.36 24.48
N TYR A 828 -2.59 -4.08 24.81
CA TYR A 828 -3.66 -3.61 25.68
C TYR A 828 -4.75 -2.86 24.92
N ARG A 829 -6.00 -3.03 25.40
CA ARG A 829 -7.21 -2.33 24.96
C ARG A 829 -7.84 -1.54 26.11
N LYS A 830 -8.40 -0.34 25.79
CA LYS A 830 -9.07 0.50 26.77
C LYS A 830 -10.34 1.06 26.19
#